data_4942d7f5785ff26429bdb2d66f802b63
#
_entry.id   4942d7f5785ff26429bdb2d66f802b63
#
_cell.length_a   1.000
_cell.length_b   1.000
_cell.length_c   1.000
_cell.angle_alpha   90.00
_cell.angle_beta   90.00
_cell.angle_gamma   90.00
#
_symmetry.space_group_name_H-M   'P 1'
#
loop_
_entity.id
_entity.type
_entity.pdbx_description
1 polymer ?
#
loop_
_entity_poly.entity_id
_entity_poly.type
_entity_poly.pdbx_seq_one_letter_code
_entity_poly.pdbx_strand_id
1 'polypeptide(L)'
;MNRILLVLFLFLGTYLNGQIRGTVVDDKKEPIIGASVRVILNGELSNVGTVTNFDGAWTLDIFNYPVQVEVNSMGFATQRVVLQNASPVRITMKSDRKVLTEVSIVQQRLSKQQEKSALTVESMDALAIKESPSVSFYDHLGTLKGVDLTSASIGFKIINTRGFNSTSPVRSLQLIDGVDNQSPGLNFSLGNFLGAPDLDIMSVDVIAGASTAFYGPSAFNGVISMTTKDPFVFTGISSSLKVGERNLTEISIRWADKVNNKFAYKINLFALKADDWEANNMDPTEVSRDDATNPGGYDAVNRYGDEDWWDDGGDSKTFPGLGRFYRPGIEEKHLVDYNTENIKLTTALHYKIKEDLTAIYALNFGSGTTVYQGDNRYSLKDILFLQNRVELQKKDKWFWRAYSTHEDAGNSYDAYFTALRMQDSVVSNQAYNLYYTGLWNIFNKPKVRAMPGAPANSLPMSQYQSIMDSLIASNPDFFNQLHEDNRNNVSIATASDALGAVSLEELQSYANQLVPGTLEFNNLKNYITATLFTDGGSRFYDKSALYHTQGERTYTYDNGAVLRVGGNFRLYTPKSAGTIFSDTAGTVITNREAGIYAGWEQSFLDENLKLSATGRVDKNQNFQALVSPAASVVYKANENHTLRFSLSSAIRNPTLADQYLNYNVGRAVLLGNLNGFDSLVTIDNIADYLGKPANERLSHDFGYFNVDAIRPE
;
A
#
# COMPACT_ATOMS: atom_id res chain seq x y z
N MET A 1 -2.30 -22.11 22.79
CA MET A 1 -2.84 -22.28 21.46
C MET A 1 -3.57 -23.62 21.22
N ASN A 2 -3.09 -24.75 21.70
CA ASN A 2 -3.73 -26.06 21.45
C ASN A 2 -5.05 -26.36 22.20
N ARG A 3 -5.50 -25.55 23.15
CA ARG A 3 -6.76 -25.80 23.89
C ARG A 3 -7.95 -24.98 23.36
N ILE A 4 -7.72 -23.95 22.58
CA ILE A 4 -8.79 -23.09 21.99
C ILE A 4 -9.29 -23.70 20.67
N LEU A 5 -8.44 -24.37 19.91
CA LEU A 5 -8.87 -25.09 18.69
C LEU A 5 -9.81 -26.28 18.99
N LEU A 6 -9.69 -26.91 20.14
CA LEU A 6 -10.55 -28.06 20.51
C LEU A 6 -11.96 -27.65 20.92
N VAL A 7 -12.12 -26.45 21.46
CA VAL A 7 -13.44 -25.91 21.86
C VAL A 7 -14.22 -25.39 20.64
N LEU A 8 -13.52 -24.90 19.60
CA LEU A 8 -14.17 -24.48 18.36
C LEU A 8 -14.74 -25.67 17.54
N PHE A 9 -14.12 -26.84 17.64
CA PHE A 9 -14.60 -28.04 16.94
C PHE A 9 -15.81 -28.72 17.62
N LEU A 10 -16.03 -28.45 18.89
CA LEU A 10 -17.15 -29.07 19.67
C LEU A 10 -18.49 -28.34 19.53
N PHE A 11 -18.50 -27.11 18.99
CA PHE A 11 -19.72 -26.35 18.71
C PHE A 11 -20.30 -26.53 17.29
N LEU A 12 -19.65 -27.33 16.44
CA LEU A 12 -20.09 -27.60 15.05
C LEU A 12 -21.01 -28.79 14.89
N GLY A 13 -21.47 -29.34 15.97
CA GLY A 13 -22.42 -30.45 15.95
C GLY A 13 -23.84 -30.03 16.34
N THR A 14 -24.76 -30.11 15.39
CA THR A 14 -26.21 -30.06 15.47
C THR A 14 -26.91 -28.80 15.00
N TYR A 15 -27.17 -28.74 13.69
CA TYR A 15 -28.48 -28.33 13.14
C TYR A 15 -28.62 -28.91 11.72
N LEU A 16 -28.89 -30.20 11.64
CA LEU A 16 -29.43 -30.84 10.43
C LEU A 16 -30.95 -30.66 10.45
N ASN A 17 -31.43 -29.54 9.96
CA ASN A 17 -32.85 -29.34 9.70
C ASN A 17 -33.06 -29.17 8.20
N GLY A 18 -33.84 -30.04 7.63
CA GLY A 18 -34.68 -30.03 6.42
C GLY A 18 -34.40 -29.10 5.24
N GLN A 19 -33.12 -28.79 4.94
CA GLN A 19 -32.75 -27.96 3.79
C GLN A 19 -32.55 -28.84 2.56
N ILE A 20 -33.18 -28.47 1.44
CA ILE A 20 -32.80 -29.06 0.15
C ILE A 20 -31.49 -28.45 -0.29
N ARG A 21 -30.57 -29.31 -0.70
CA ARG A 21 -29.28 -28.92 -1.28
C ARG A 21 -29.15 -29.49 -2.67
N GLY A 22 -28.49 -28.77 -3.54
CA GLY A 22 -28.21 -29.29 -4.88
C GLY A 22 -27.04 -28.58 -5.51
N THR A 23 -26.66 -29.06 -6.68
CA THR A 23 -25.66 -28.41 -7.52
C THR A 23 -26.23 -28.20 -8.92
N VAL A 24 -25.91 -27.06 -9.53
CA VAL A 24 -26.23 -26.79 -10.93
C VAL A 24 -24.92 -26.86 -11.72
N VAL A 25 -24.90 -27.67 -12.76
CA VAL A 25 -23.74 -27.88 -13.62
C VAL A 25 -24.15 -27.77 -15.08
N ASP A 26 -23.19 -27.54 -15.96
CA ASP A 26 -23.38 -27.59 -17.40
C ASP A 26 -23.29 -29.03 -17.96
N ASP A 27 -23.35 -29.18 -19.28
CA ASP A 27 -23.22 -30.44 -19.97
C ASP A 27 -21.82 -31.06 -19.88
N LYS A 28 -20.79 -30.28 -19.55
CA LYS A 28 -19.42 -30.73 -19.25
C LYS A 28 -19.20 -31.06 -17.77
N LYS A 29 -20.21 -30.90 -16.94
CA LYS A 29 -20.20 -31.07 -15.47
C LYS A 29 -19.46 -29.95 -14.73
N GLU A 30 -19.22 -28.80 -15.38
CA GLU A 30 -18.66 -27.64 -14.73
C GLU A 30 -19.74 -26.89 -13.93
N PRO A 31 -19.43 -26.34 -12.75
CA PRO A 31 -20.41 -25.66 -11.93
C PRO A 31 -20.92 -24.37 -12.58
N ILE A 32 -22.23 -24.15 -12.56
CA ILE A 32 -22.83 -22.90 -13.04
C ILE A 32 -23.03 -21.97 -11.85
N ILE A 33 -22.30 -20.88 -11.84
CA ILE A 33 -22.30 -19.88 -10.79
C ILE A 33 -23.40 -18.85 -11.04
N GLY A 34 -24.10 -18.42 -9.96
CA GLY A 34 -25.13 -17.37 -10.09
C GLY A 34 -26.40 -17.82 -10.78
N ALA A 35 -26.59 -19.13 -11.04
CA ALA A 35 -27.84 -19.64 -11.54
C ALA A 35 -28.94 -19.44 -10.48
N SER A 36 -30.07 -18.84 -10.87
CA SER A 36 -31.22 -18.66 -9.98
C SER A 36 -32.01 -19.96 -9.88
N VAL A 37 -32.29 -20.40 -8.66
CA VAL A 37 -33.14 -21.56 -8.35
C VAL A 37 -34.38 -21.05 -7.60
N ARG A 38 -35.54 -21.05 -8.25
CA ARG A 38 -36.79 -20.49 -7.68
C ARG A 38 -37.89 -21.54 -7.64
N VAL A 39 -38.67 -21.50 -6.55
CA VAL A 39 -39.81 -22.39 -6.37
C VAL A 39 -40.96 -21.97 -7.25
N ILE A 40 -41.66 -22.95 -7.82
CA ILE A 40 -42.93 -22.75 -8.53
C ILE A 40 -44.03 -23.16 -7.58
N LEU A 41 -44.95 -22.22 -7.28
CA LEU A 41 -46.17 -22.46 -6.49
C LEU A 41 -47.39 -22.15 -7.37
N ASN A 42 -48.32 -23.10 -7.44
CA ASN A 42 -49.53 -22.99 -8.25
C ASN A 42 -49.29 -22.61 -9.73
N GLY A 43 -48.13 -23.05 -10.29
CA GLY A 43 -47.78 -22.79 -11.68
C GLY A 43 -47.04 -21.46 -11.92
N GLU A 44 -46.91 -20.59 -10.93
CA GLU A 44 -46.21 -19.32 -10.99
C GLU A 44 -44.91 -19.32 -10.19
N LEU A 45 -43.95 -18.52 -10.60
CA LEU A 45 -42.65 -18.33 -9.90
C LEU A 45 -42.88 -17.61 -8.56
N SER A 46 -42.54 -18.27 -7.45
CA SER A 46 -42.66 -17.70 -6.12
C SER A 46 -41.45 -16.78 -5.81
N ASN A 47 -41.60 -16.02 -4.71
CA ASN A 47 -40.49 -15.24 -4.16
C ASN A 47 -39.48 -16.09 -3.36
N VAL A 48 -39.72 -17.39 -3.21
CA VAL A 48 -38.80 -18.32 -2.55
C VAL A 48 -37.80 -18.82 -3.58
N GLY A 49 -36.53 -18.48 -3.39
CA GLY A 49 -35.47 -18.87 -4.30
C GLY A 49 -34.10 -18.58 -3.73
N THR A 50 -33.09 -19.08 -4.40
CA THR A 50 -31.68 -18.92 -4.09
C THR A 50 -30.89 -18.77 -5.38
N VAL A 51 -29.59 -18.50 -5.28
CA VAL A 51 -28.64 -18.55 -6.40
C VAL A 51 -27.52 -19.52 -6.06
N THR A 52 -26.95 -20.12 -7.10
CA THR A 52 -25.82 -21.04 -6.92
C THR A 52 -24.56 -20.29 -6.54
N ASN A 53 -23.79 -20.89 -5.64
CA ASN A 53 -22.46 -20.42 -5.25
C ASN A 53 -21.38 -20.78 -6.32
N PHE A 54 -20.12 -20.56 -6.00
CA PHE A 54 -18.98 -20.84 -6.89
C PHE A 54 -18.80 -22.30 -7.30
N ASP A 55 -19.28 -23.23 -6.46
CA ASP A 55 -19.25 -24.66 -6.74
C ASP A 55 -20.54 -25.12 -7.44
N GLY A 56 -21.37 -24.16 -7.90
CA GLY A 56 -22.69 -24.44 -8.44
C GLY A 56 -23.68 -24.93 -7.38
N ALA A 57 -23.30 -24.92 -6.11
CA ALA A 57 -24.13 -25.44 -5.02
C ALA A 57 -25.17 -24.39 -4.59
N TRP A 58 -26.35 -24.89 -4.22
CA TRP A 58 -27.45 -24.08 -3.73
C TRP A 58 -28.18 -24.78 -2.57
N THR A 59 -28.85 -23.98 -1.78
CA THR A 59 -29.66 -24.47 -0.63
C THR A 59 -30.98 -23.71 -0.59
N LEU A 60 -32.08 -24.42 -0.38
CA LEU A 60 -33.42 -23.86 -0.21
C LEU A 60 -34.08 -24.42 1.03
N ASP A 61 -34.70 -23.54 1.80
CA ASP A 61 -35.48 -23.89 2.98
C ASP A 61 -36.94 -24.23 2.57
N ILE A 62 -37.16 -25.49 2.23
CA ILE A 62 -38.46 -25.99 1.81
C ILE A 62 -38.78 -27.25 2.59
N PHE A 63 -39.99 -27.32 3.13
CA PHE A 63 -40.43 -28.42 3.99
C PHE A 63 -41.55 -29.27 3.39
N ASN A 64 -42.18 -28.84 2.28
CA ASN A 64 -43.28 -29.54 1.63
C ASN A 64 -42.84 -30.14 0.29
N TYR A 65 -43.04 -31.42 0.11
CA TYR A 65 -42.77 -32.21 -1.09
C TYR A 65 -44.00 -32.86 -1.67
N PRO A 66 -44.09 -33.08 -2.99
CA PRO A 66 -43.11 -32.67 -4.01
C PRO A 66 -43.13 -31.17 -4.26
N VAL A 67 -41.96 -30.58 -4.60
CA VAL A 67 -41.87 -29.18 -4.95
C VAL A 67 -41.19 -29.00 -6.33
N GLN A 68 -41.72 -28.14 -7.16
CA GLN A 68 -41.14 -27.82 -8.44
C GLN A 68 -40.27 -26.58 -8.30
N VAL A 69 -39.05 -26.66 -8.86
CA VAL A 69 -38.12 -25.52 -8.94
C VAL A 69 -37.81 -25.22 -10.39
N GLU A 70 -37.67 -23.95 -10.68
CA GLU A 70 -37.15 -23.45 -11.96
C GLU A 70 -35.72 -22.97 -11.74
N VAL A 71 -34.82 -23.45 -12.60
CA VAL A 71 -33.41 -23.04 -12.64
C VAL A 71 -33.15 -22.25 -13.91
N ASN A 72 -32.67 -21.03 -13.75
CA ASN A 72 -32.37 -20.13 -14.85
C ASN A 72 -30.96 -19.58 -14.69
N SER A 73 -30.20 -19.58 -15.79
CA SER A 73 -28.90 -18.95 -15.87
C SER A 73 -28.70 -18.40 -17.28
N MET A 74 -28.01 -17.27 -17.39
CA MET A 74 -27.75 -16.65 -18.69
C MET A 74 -26.91 -17.58 -19.59
N GLY A 75 -27.38 -17.80 -20.81
CA GLY A 75 -26.71 -18.70 -21.79
C GLY A 75 -27.13 -20.18 -21.66
N PHE A 76 -28.06 -20.51 -20.76
CA PHE A 76 -28.57 -21.85 -20.58
C PHE A 76 -30.10 -21.92 -20.73
N ALA A 77 -30.59 -23.02 -21.26
CA ALA A 77 -32.02 -23.26 -21.34
C ALA A 77 -32.61 -23.45 -19.94
N THR A 78 -33.66 -22.68 -19.62
CA THR A 78 -34.37 -22.79 -18.34
C THR A 78 -34.80 -24.23 -18.08
N GLN A 79 -34.49 -24.75 -16.91
CA GLN A 79 -34.84 -26.11 -16.45
C GLN A 79 -35.90 -26.06 -15.37
N ARG A 80 -36.92 -26.91 -15.48
CA ARG A 80 -37.92 -27.15 -14.39
C ARG A 80 -37.75 -28.55 -13.85
N VAL A 81 -37.49 -28.65 -12.57
CA VAL A 81 -37.21 -29.93 -11.91
C VAL A 81 -38.16 -30.10 -10.72
N VAL A 82 -38.76 -31.31 -10.62
CA VAL A 82 -39.61 -31.68 -9.47
C VAL A 82 -38.75 -32.42 -8.45
N LEU A 83 -38.64 -31.86 -7.26
CA LEU A 83 -37.93 -32.42 -6.13
C LEU A 83 -38.87 -33.22 -5.27
N GLN A 84 -38.61 -34.52 -5.15
CA GLN A 84 -39.49 -35.45 -4.46
C GLN A 84 -39.25 -35.55 -2.95
N ASN A 85 -38.05 -35.19 -2.53
CA ASN A 85 -37.59 -35.25 -1.13
C ASN A 85 -36.38 -34.34 -0.89
N ALA A 86 -35.82 -34.33 0.31
CA ALA A 86 -34.69 -33.52 0.73
C ALA A 86 -33.29 -34.02 0.26
N SER A 87 -33.25 -35.08 -0.57
CA SER A 87 -31.96 -35.61 -1.03
C SER A 87 -31.22 -34.61 -1.95
N PRO A 88 -29.90 -34.50 -1.85
CA PRO A 88 -29.12 -33.62 -2.72
C PRO A 88 -29.37 -33.95 -4.21
N VAL A 89 -29.63 -32.89 -5.00
CA VAL A 89 -29.94 -33.03 -6.41
C VAL A 89 -28.86 -32.34 -7.26
N ARG A 90 -28.46 -32.99 -8.36
CA ARG A 90 -27.64 -32.37 -9.39
C ARG A 90 -28.52 -32.01 -10.56
N ILE A 91 -28.58 -30.75 -10.92
CA ILE A 91 -29.33 -30.23 -12.05
C ILE A 91 -28.34 -29.89 -13.16
N THR A 92 -28.48 -30.53 -14.32
CA THR A 92 -27.63 -30.25 -15.49
C THR A 92 -28.39 -29.35 -16.44
N MET A 93 -27.88 -28.13 -16.64
CA MET A 93 -28.45 -27.19 -17.61
C MET A 93 -27.81 -27.39 -18.98
N LYS A 94 -28.66 -27.39 -20.01
CA LYS A 94 -28.18 -27.44 -21.40
C LYS A 94 -27.94 -26.04 -21.90
N SER A 95 -26.82 -25.84 -22.60
CA SER A 95 -26.54 -24.58 -23.29
C SER A 95 -27.67 -24.28 -24.28
N ASP A 96 -28.23 -23.07 -24.23
CA ASP A 96 -29.25 -22.63 -25.20
C ASP A 96 -28.60 -22.19 -26.50
N ARG A 97 -28.41 -23.16 -27.43
CA ARG A 97 -27.77 -22.91 -28.73
C ARG A 97 -28.57 -21.99 -29.66
N LYS A 98 -29.79 -21.63 -29.34
CA LYS A 98 -30.59 -20.72 -30.19
C LYS A 98 -30.18 -19.25 -30.05
N VAL A 99 -29.41 -18.88 -29.02
CA VAL A 99 -28.81 -17.53 -28.85
C VAL A 99 -27.37 -17.48 -29.38
N LEU A 100 -26.80 -18.62 -29.78
CA LEU A 100 -25.41 -18.77 -30.21
C LEU A 100 -25.27 -19.04 -31.71
N THR A 101 -25.80 -18.13 -32.53
CA THR A 101 -25.20 -17.95 -33.84
C THR A 101 -23.94 -17.09 -33.64
N GLU A 102 -22.78 -17.77 -33.66
CA GLU A 102 -21.46 -17.13 -33.47
C GLU A 102 -21.25 -16.42 -32.13
N VAL A 103 -21.23 -17.14 -31.04
CA VAL A 103 -20.33 -16.75 -29.96
C VAL A 103 -18.95 -17.27 -30.31
N SER A 104 -18.20 -16.48 -31.09
CA SER A 104 -16.78 -16.40 -30.85
C SER A 104 -16.64 -16.16 -29.34
N ILE A 105 -15.66 -16.82 -28.71
CA ILE A 105 -15.23 -16.53 -27.34
C ILE A 105 -14.58 -15.14 -27.36
N VAL A 106 -15.36 -14.14 -27.64
CA VAL A 106 -15.17 -12.79 -27.19
C VAL A 106 -15.90 -12.80 -25.85
N GLN A 107 -15.15 -13.11 -24.78
CA GLN A 107 -15.49 -12.59 -23.46
C GLN A 107 -16.10 -11.23 -23.72
N GLN A 108 -17.36 -11.02 -23.34
CA GLN A 108 -17.88 -9.66 -23.31
C GLN A 108 -16.97 -8.91 -22.34
N ARG A 109 -15.96 -8.25 -22.91
CA ARG A 109 -14.92 -7.52 -22.16
C ARG A 109 -15.50 -6.38 -21.34
N LEU A 110 -16.77 -6.05 -21.57
CA LEU A 110 -17.48 -4.99 -20.90
C LEU A 110 -18.86 -5.48 -20.48
N SER A 111 -19.21 -5.35 -19.22
CA SER A 111 -20.60 -5.49 -18.81
C SER A 111 -21.45 -4.41 -19.47
N LYS A 112 -22.76 -4.64 -19.62
CA LYS A 112 -23.69 -3.61 -20.14
C LYS A 112 -23.62 -2.29 -19.33
N GLN A 113 -23.25 -2.38 -18.06
CA GLN A 113 -23.07 -1.23 -17.20
C GLN A 113 -21.78 -0.47 -17.54
N GLN A 114 -20.72 -1.18 -17.88
CA GLN A 114 -19.45 -0.59 -18.36
C GLN A 114 -19.61 0.05 -19.74
N GLU A 115 -20.38 -0.57 -20.66
CA GLU A 115 -20.67 0.03 -21.95
C GLU A 115 -21.41 1.37 -21.83
N LYS A 116 -22.29 1.51 -20.83
CA LYS A 116 -23.03 2.73 -20.53
C LYS A 116 -22.28 3.71 -19.66
N SER A 117 -21.10 3.35 -19.14
CA SER A 117 -20.31 4.24 -18.29
C SER A 117 -19.63 5.34 -19.09
N ALA A 118 -19.66 6.54 -18.55
CA ALA A 118 -18.93 7.70 -19.08
C ALA A 118 -17.40 7.57 -18.92
N LEU A 119 -16.97 6.84 -17.89
CA LEU A 119 -15.57 6.62 -17.55
C LEU A 119 -15.07 5.29 -18.12
N THR A 120 -13.77 5.18 -18.33
CA THR A 120 -13.15 3.89 -18.67
C THR A 120 -13.07 3.06 -17.40
N VAL A 121 -13.80 1.95 -17.37
CA VAL A 121 -13.87 1.03 -16.23
C VAL A 121 -13.40 -0.34 -16.70
N GLU A 122 -12.37 -0.87 -16.06
CA GLU A 122 -11.97 -2.27 -16.18
C GLU A 122 -12.46 -3.01 -14.94
N SER A 123 -13.09 -4.16 -15.11
CA SER A 123 -13.71 -4.88 -13.99
C SER A 123 -13.20 -6.31 -13.90
N MET A 124 -13.04 -6.78 -12.67
CA MET A 124 -12.88 -8.18 -12.32
C MET A 124 -14.09 -8.63 -11.52
N ASP A 125 -14.74 -9.68 -11.96
CA ASP A 125 -15.82 -10.32 -11.21
C ASP A 125 -15.28 -11.40 -10.24
N ALA A 126 -16.17 -11.97 -9.46
CA ALA A 126 -15.83 -12.99 -8.47
C ALA A 126 -15.21 -14.25 -9.09
N LEU A 127 -15.54 -14.57 -10.36
CA LEU A 127 -14.95 -15.71 -11.06
C LEU A 127 -13.50 -15.42 -11.45
N ALA A 128 -13.25 -14.26 -12.05
CA ALA A 128 -11.89 -13.83 -12.40
C ALA A 128 -10.98 -13.75 -11.15
N ILE A 129 -11.52 -13.32 -10.02
CA ILE A 129 -10.81 -13.29 -8.74
C ILE A 129 -10.48 -14.71 -8.26
N LYS A 130 -11.44 -15.64 -8.33
CA LYS A 130 -11.25 -17.05 -7.91
C LYS A 130 -10.24 -17.78 -8.79
N GLU A 131 -10.25 -17.53 -10.09
CA GLU A 131 -9.39 -18.20 -11.09
C GLU A 131 -8.03 -17.52 -11.25
N SER A 132 -7.79 -16.44 -10.51
CA SER A 132 -6.51 -15.74 -10.52
C SER A 132 -5.38 -16.68 -10.09
N PRO A 133 -4.31 -16.83 -10.90
CA PRO A 133 -3.16 -17.66 -10.55
C PRO A 133 -2.24 -16.98 -9.52
N SER A 134 -2.57 -15.77 -9.11
CA SER A 134 -1.77 -14.93 -8.23
C SER A 134 -2.02 -15.25 -6.76
N VAL A 135 -1.11 -14.85 -5.88
CA VAL A 135 -1.25 -14.99 -4.43
C VAL A 135 -2.50 -14.25 -3.93
N SER A 136 -2.75 -13.06 -4.46
CA SER A 136 -3.95 -12.27 -4.14
C SER A 136 -4.56 -11.67 -5.41
N PHE A 137 -5.82 -11.27 -5.35
CA PHE A 137 -6.47 -10.58 -6.48
C PHE A 137 -5.81 -9.23 -6.79
N TYR A 138 -5.12 -8.61 -5.84
CA TYR A 138 -4.36 -7.38 -6.07
C TYR A 138 -3.27 -7.58 -7.14
N ASP A 139 -2.56 -8.70 -7.11
CA ASP A 139 -1.57 -9.03 -8.14
C ASP A 139 -2.22 -9.16 -9.53
N HIS A 140 -3.43 -9.73 -9.56
CA HIS A 140 -4.17 -9.89 -10.82
C HIS A 140 -4.66 -8.56 -11.40
N LEU A 141 -4.87 -7.52 -10.60
CA LEU A 141 -5.23 -6.19 -11.10
C LEU A 141 -4.18 -5.62 -12.07
N GLY A 142 -2.90 -6.01 -11.92
CA GLY A 142 -1.84 -5.64 -12.86
C GLY A 142 -2.02 -6.20 -14.27
N THR A 143 -2.94 -7.14 -14.51
CA THR A 143 -3.27 -7.67 -15.85
C THR A 143 -4.31 -6.82 -16.58
N LEU A 144 -4.98 -5.91 -15.87
CA LEU A 144 -5.97 -5.02 -16.46
C LEU A 144 -5.28 -3.91 -17.27
N LYS A 145 -5.99 -3.42 -18.30
CA LYS A 145 -5.42 -2.42 -19.22
C LYS A 145 -5.13 -1.10 -18.50
N GLY A 146 -3.92 -0.61 -18.68
CA GLY A 146 -3.48 0.67 -18.10
C GLY A 146 -3.36 0.65 -16.60
N VAL A 147 -3.20 -0.53 -16.00
CA VAL A 147 -2.87 -0.73 -14.59
C VAL A 147 -1.42 -1.17 -14.48
N ASP A 148 -0.67 -0.46 -13.67
CA ASP A 148 0.72 -0.74 -13.34
C ASP A 148 0.80 -1.20 -11.89
N LEU A 149 1.44 -2.32 -11.64
CA LEU A 149 1.60 -2.90 -10.32
C LEU A 149 3.06 -2.79 -9.87
N THR A 150 3.28 -2.18 -8.72
CA THR A 150 4.57 -2.17 -8.03
C THR A 150 4.46 -3.01 -6.76
N SER A 151 5.32 -4.02 -6.63
CA SER A 151 5.36 -4.87 -5.44
C SER A 151 6.46 -4.38 -4.50
N ALA A 152 6.08 -3.73 -3.41
CA ALA A 152 7.02 -3.35 -2.36
C ALA A 152 7.40 -4.54 -1.48
N SER A 153 6.49 -5.49 -1.34
CA SER A 153 6.65 -6.74 -0.58
C SER A 153 5.60 -7.77 -1.03
N ILE A 154 5.64 -8.98 -0.51
CA ILE A 154 4.58 -9.99 -0.71
C ILE A 154 3.26 -9.45 -0.17
N GLY A 155 3.28 -8.81 1.00
CA GLY A 155 2.09 -8.30 1.68
C GLY A 155 1.59 -6.94 1.19
N PHE A 156 2.41 -6.17 0.47
CA PHE A 156 2.06 -4.80 0.10
C PHE A 156 2.24 -4.52 -1.40
N LYS A 157 1.11 -4.31 -2.07
CA LYS A 157 1.05 -4.01 -3.50
C LYS A 157 0.53 -2.60 -3.74
N ILE A 158 1.18 -1.90 -4.63
CA ILE A 158 0.85 -0.53 -5.02
C ILE A 158 0.30 -0.56 -6.43
N ILE A 159 -0.92 -0.04 -6.59
CA ILE A 159 -1.61 0.01 -7.87
C ILE A 159 -1.57 1.44 -8.38
N ASN A 160 -1.05 1.61 -9.57
CA ASN A 160 -1.04 2.86 -10.31
C ASN A 160 -1.78 2.69 -11.63
N THR A 161 -2.19 3.77 -12.26
CA THR A 161 -2.89 3.73 -13.54
C THR A 161 -2.29 4.68 -14.55
N ARG A 162 -2.30 4.27 -15.83
CA ARG A 162 -1.92 5.09 -17.00
C ARG A 162 -0.50 5.64 -16.95
N GLY A 163 0.45 4.90 -16.38
CA GLY A 163 1.86 5.29 -16.31
C GLY A 163 2.21 6.37 -15.29
N PHE A 164 1.24 6.81 -14.47
CA PHE A 164 1.52 7.74 -13.36
C PHE A 164 1.97 6.99 -12.12
N ASN A 165 3.12 6.34 -12.22
CA ASN A 165 3.64 5.45 -11.19
C ASN A 165 4.20 6.23 -9.99
N SER A 166 3.98 5.68 -8.81
CA SER A 166 4.48 6.20 -7.55
C SER A 166 4.63 5.04 -6.56
N THR A 167 5.64 5.09 -5.72
CA THR A 167 5.79 4.18 -4.58
C THR A 167 4.87 4.55 -3.42
N SER A 168 4.38 5.80 -3.39
CA SER A 168 3.38 6.27 -2.42
C SER A 168 2.04 6.47 -3.14
N PRO A 169 1.05 5.57 -2.96
CA PRO A 169 -0.20 5.56 -3.75
C PRO A 169 -1.21 6.61 -3.28
N VAL A 170 -0.79 7.88 -3.21
CA VAL A 170 -1.61 9.03 -2.76
C VAL A 170 -2.50 9.63 -3.86
N ARG A 171 -2.39 9.14 -5.10
CA ARG A 171 -3.09 9.68 -6.26
C ARG A 171 -4.27 8.84 -6.73
N SER A 172 -4.39 7.62 -6.22
CA SER A 172 -5.48 6.69 -6.54
C SER A 172 -6.32 6.43 -5.30
N LEU A 173 -7.63 6.57 -5.44
CA LEU A 173 -8.58 6.32 -4.36
C LEU A 173 -8.94 4.83 -4.34
N GLN A 174 -8.78 4.18 -3.20
CA GLN A 174 -9.18 2.79 -3.01
C GLN A 174 -10.41 2.72 -2.10
N LEU A 175 -11.49 2.13 -2.60
CA LEU A 175 -12.75 2.02 -1.88
C LEU A 175 -13.12 0.54 -1.64
N ILE A 176 -13.62 0.24 -0.45
CA ILE A 176 -14.26 -1.05 -0.12
C ILE A 176 -15.69 -0.76 0.34
N ASP A 177 -16.67 -1.20 -0.42
CA ASP A 177 -18.09 -0.85 -0.20
C ASP A 177 -18.30 0.67 -0.06
N GLY A 178 -17.54 1.47 -0.83
CA GLY A 178 -17.58 2.93 -0.82
C GLY A 178 -16.91 3.60 0.40
N VAL A 179 -16.18 2.86 1.22
CA VAL A 179 -15.36 3.38 2.32
C VAL A 179 -13.91 3.48 1.87
N ASP A 180 -13.28 4.59 2.18
CA ASP A 180 -11.90 4.85 1.83
C ASP A 180 -10.93 3.93 2.61
N ASN A 181 -10.11 3.18 1.89
CA ASN A 181 -9.14 2.24 2.43
C ASN A 181 -7.75 2.88 2.48
N GLN A 182 -7.62 3.99 3.21
CA GLN A 182 -6.37 4.72 3.35
C GLN A 182 -5.89 4.80 4.79
N SER A 183 -4.57 4.98 4.97
CA SER A 183 -3.95 5.37 6.22
C SER A 183 -4.40 6.78 6.60
N PRO A 184 -4.96 7.02 7.79
CA PRO A 184 -5.39 8.32 8.24
C PRO A 184 -4.27 9.37 8.32
N GLY A 185 -3.06 8.99 8.76
CA GLY A 185 -1.93 9.89 8.90
C GLY A 185 -1.25 10.21 7.57
N LEU A 186 -0.84 9.18 6.85
CA LEU A 186 -0.03 9.34 5.64
C LEU A 186 -0.85 9.56 4.36
N ASN A 187 -2.17 9.39 4.41
CA ASN A 187 -3.09 9.58 3.29
C ASN A 187 -2.80 8.71 2.06
N PHE A 188 -2.20 7.55 2.23
CA PHE A 188 -1.99 6.60 1.13
C PHE A 188 -2.85 5.34 1.29
N SER A 189 -3.16 4.69 0.18
CA SER A 189 -3.97 3.46 0.17
C SER A 189 -3.24 2.30 0.82
N LEU A 190 -3.92 1.59 1.73
CA LEU A 190 -3.37 0.46 2.48
C LEU A 190 -3.25 -0.83 1.65
N GLY A 191 -3.62 -0.78 0.37
CA GLY A 191 -3.57 -1.95 -0.49
C GLY A 191 -4.39 -3.12 0.10
N ASN A 192 -3.79 -4.29 0.13
CA ASN A 192 -4.42 -5.49 0.69
C ASN A 192 -4.31 -5.58 2.22
N PHE A 193 -3.66 -4.63 2.89
CA PHE A 193 -3.35 -4.77 4.32
C PHE A 193 -4.60 -4.71 5.21
N LEU A 194 -5.51 -3.76 4.95
CA LEU A 194 -6.82 -3.67 5.60
C LEU A 194 -7.95 -4.21 4.70
N GLY A 195 -7.64 -4.52 3.45
CA GLY A 195 -8.62 -4.88 2.42
C GLY A 195 -9.50 -6.08 2.77
N ALA A 196 -10.61 -6.22 2.06
CA ALA A 196 -11.46 -7.39 2.19
C ALA A 196 -10.73 -8.65 1.71
N PRO A 197 -10.92 -9.80 2.37
CA PRO A 197 -10.38 -11.08 1.90
C PRO A 197 -10.95 -11.48 0.53
N ASP A 198 -10.17 -12.16 -0.30
CA ASP A 198 -10.56 -12.61 -1.63
C ASP A 198 -11.91 -13.35 -1.64
N LEU A 199 -12.17 -14.16 -0.61
CA LEU A 199 -13.42 -14.91 -0.46
C LEU A 199 -14.68 -14.04 -0.34
N ASP A 200 -14.56 -12.80 0.12
CA ASP A 200 -15.69 -11.89 0.31
C ASP A 200 -15.84 -10.86 -0.84
N ILE A 201 -14.88 -10.75 -1.73
CA ILE A 201 -14.97 -9.84 -2.88
C ILE A 201 -15.96 -10.39 -3.91
N MET A 202 -16.87 -9.54 -4.37
CA MET A 202 -17.81 -9.80 -5.46
C MET A 202 -17.30 -9.27 -6.79
N SER A 203 -16.78 -8.04 -6.77
CA SER A 203 -16.20 -7.39 -7.95
C SER A 203 -15.19 -6.33 -7.55
N VAL A 204 -14.26 -6.07 -8.45
CA VAL A 204 -13.32 -4.94 -8.36
C VAL A 204 -13.42 -4.15 -9.66
N ASP A 205 -13.73 -2.87 -9.55
CA ASP A 205 -13.80 -1.94 -10.67
C ASP A 205 -12.61 -0.98 -10.60
N VAL A 206 -11.79 -0.94 -11.62
CA VAL A 206 -10.71 0.03 -11.79
C VAL A 206 -11.17 1.11 -12.76
N ILE A 207 -11.42 2.28 -12.21
CA ILE A 207 -11.88 3.47 -12.95
C ILE A 207 -10.65 4.33 -13.20
N ALA A 208 -10.15 4.34 -14.42
CA ALA A 208 -8.91 5.02 -14.77
C ALA A 208 -9.13 6.49 -15.11
N GLY A 209 -8.26 7.36 -14.58
CA GLY A 209 -8.21 8.79 -14.89
C GLY A 209 -8.99 9.67 -13.92
N ALA A 210 -9.13 10.94 -14.28
CA ALA A 210 -9.75 11.99 -13.49
C ALA A 210 -11.19 11.67 -13.12
N SER A 211 -11.46 11.41 -11.84
CA SER A 211 -12.76 10.97 -11.34
C SER A 211 -13.26 11.79 -10.14
N THR A 212 -12.62 12.93 -9.86
CA THR A 212 -12.91 13.77 -8.68
C THR A 212 -14.35 14.24 -8.62
N ALA A 213 -14.97 14.59 -9.75
CA ALA A 213 -16.36 15.04 -9.80
C ALA A 213 -17.34 14.00 -9.23
N PHE A 214 -17.03 12.71 -9.35
CA PHE A 214 -17.89 11.61 -8.89
C PHE A 214 -17.48 11.09 -7.50
N TYR A 215 -16.16 10.99 -7.23
CA TYR A 215 -15.63 10.31 -6.04
C TYR A 215 -14.98 11.25 -5.02
N GLY A 216 -14.77 12.52 -5.38
CA GLY A 216 -14.15 13.53 -4.53
C GLY A 216 -12.64 13.65 -4.69
N PRO A 217 -12.00 14.55 -3.93
CA PRO A 217 -10.56 14.71 -3.89
C PRO A 217 -9.88 13.37 -3.60
N SER A 218 -8.66 13.17 -4.10
CA SER A 218 -7.89 11.92 -4.11
C SER A 218 -8.20 10.95 -5.26
N ALA A 219 -9.36 11.06 -5.95
CA ALA A 219 -9.63 10.36 -7.19
C ALA A 219 -8.96 11.07 -8.39
N PHE A 220 -7.68 11.41 -8.24
CA PHE A 220 -6.91 12.19 -9.22
C PHE A 220 -6.48 11.32 -10.40
N ASN A 221 -5.88 10.17 -10.12
CA ASN A 221 -5.36 9.24 -11.13
C ASN A 221 -6.31 8.07 -11.41
N GLY A 222 -7.26 7.84 -10.55
CA GLY A 222 -8.25 6.79 -10.70
C GLY A 222 -8.87 6.35 -9.38
N VAL A 223 -9.78 5.39 -9.49
CA VAL A 223 -10.48 4.77 -8.36
C VAL A 223 -10.44 3.26 -8.52
N ILE A 224 -10.10 2.57 -7.44
CA ILE A 224 -10.22 1.13 -7.30
C ILE A 224 -11.38 0.89 -6.36
N SER A 225 -12.50 0.42 -6.89
CA SER A 225 -13.72 0.22 -6.12
C SER A 225 -14.00 -1.27 -5.96
N MET A 226 -13.95 -1.76 -4.74
CA MET A 226 -14.25 -3.14 -4.38
C MET A 226 -15.65 -3.24 -3.80
N THR A 227 -16.40 -4.20 -4.27
CA THR A 227 -17.72 -4.54 -3.74
C THR A 227 -17.66 -5.91 -3.08
N THR A 228 -18.15 -6.02 -1.86
CA THR A 228 -18.16 -7.28 -1.11
C THR A 228 -19.49 -8.03 -1.29
N LYS A 229 -19.47 -9.34 -1.03
CA LYS A 229 -20.65 -10.21 -1.16
C LYS A 229 -21.74 -9.86 -0.15
N ASP A 230 -22.98 -9.72 -0.63
CA ASP A 230 -24.16 -9.48 0.22
C ASP A 230 -24.51 -10.75 1.01
N PRO A 231 -24.58 -10.72 2.36
CA PRO A 231 -24.92 -11.88 3.17
C PRO A 231 -26.36 -12.35 3.02
N PHE A 232 -27.27 -11.55 2.49
CA PHE A 232 -28.62 -12.01 2.15
C PHE A 232 -28.67 -12.94 0.94
N VAL A 233 -27.66 -12.82 0.06
CA VAL A 233 -27.58 -13.57 -1.21
C VAL A 233 -26.54 -14.68 -1.14
N PHE A 234 -25.37 -14.39 -0.61
CA PHE A 234 -24.24 -15.31 -0.53
C PHE A 234 -24.07 -15.84 0.89
N THR A 235 -24.88 -16.82 1.23
CA THR A 235 -24.85 -17.52 2.54
C THR A 235 -23.91 -18.73 2.51
N GLY A 236 -23.60 -19.26 3.69
CA GLY A 236 -22.79 -20.45 3.91
C GLY A 236 -21.36 -20.16 4.33
N ILE A 237 -20.55 -21.22 4.38
CA ILE A 237 -19.14 -21.18 4.78
C ILE A 237 -18.29 -21.44 3.54
N SER A 238 -17.29 -20.61 3.35
CA SER A 238 -16.25 -20.80 2.35
C SER A 238 -14.89 -20.71 3.03
N SER A 239 -13.95 -21.57 2.65
CA SER A 239 -12.59 -21.54 3.17
C SER A 239 -11.58 -21.73 2.05
N SER A 240 -10.41 -21.17 2.25
CA SER A 240 -9.26 -21.30 1.35
C SER A 240 -8.00 -21.51 2.19
N LEU A 241 -7.14 -22.40 1.72
CA LEU A 241 -5.80 -22.61 2.22
C LEU A 241 -4.84 -22.52 1.03
N LYS A 242 -3.88 -21.60 1.11
CA LYS A 242 -2.81 -21.48 0.12
C LYS A 242 -1.47 -21.74 0.81
N VAL A 243 -0.61 -22.49 0.16
CA VAL A 243 0.78 -22.74 0.58
C VAL A 243 1.68 -22.49 -0.63
N GLY A 244 2.87 -21.97 -0.40
CA GLY A 244 3.76 -21.59 -1.48
C GLY A 244 5.20 -21.49 -1.05
N GLU A 245 6.04 -21.02 -1.95
CA GLU A 245 7.43 -20.71 -1.71
C GLU A 245 7.58 -19.69 -0.58
N ARG A 246 8.78 -19.60 0.01
CA ARG A 246 9.12 -18.67 1.09
C ARG A 246 8.23 -18.84 2.32
N ASN A 247 7.95 -20.09 2.68
CA ASN A 247 7.09 -20.46 3.81
C ASN A 247 5.69 -19.81 3.78
N LEU A 248 5.22 -19.40 2.59
CA LEU A 248 3.92 -18.78 2.45
C LEU A 248 2.82 -19.74 2.89
N THR A 249 2.04 -19.28 3.83
CA THR A 249 0.81 -19.96 4.29
C THR A 249 -0.28 -18.89 4.45
N GLU A 250 -1.39 -19.08 3.75
CA GLU A 250 -2.57 -18.22 3.82
C GLU A 250 -3.80 -19.06 4.17
N ILE A 251 -4.51 -18.64 5.19
CA ILE A 251 -5.80 -19.24 5.59
C ILE A 251 -6.86 -18.15 5.50
N SER A 252 -7.95 -18.43 4.80
CA SER A 252 -9.09 -17.55 4.69
C SER A 252 -10.39 -18.33 4.97
N ILE A 253 -11.27 -17.73 5.78
CA ILE A 253 -12.58 -18.32 6.12
C ILE A 253 -13.62 -17.21 6.00
N ARG A 254 -14.67 -17.46 5.25
CA ARG A 254 -15.85 -16.61 5.17
C ARG A 254 -17.05 -17.40 5.67
N TRP A 255 -17.76 -16.85 6.62
CA TRP A 255 -19.05 -17.37 7.10
C TRP A 255 -20.11 -16.28 7.00
N ALA A 256 -21.18 -16.57 6.29
CA ALA A 256 -22.32 -15.67 6.18
C ALA A 256 -23.62 -16.46 6.30
N ASP A 257 -24.60 -15.85 6.96
CA ASP A 257 -25.90 -16.48 7.11
C ASP A 257 -27.03 -15.43 7.12
N LYS A 258 -28.16 -15.85 6.63
CA LYS A 258 -29.42 -15.14 6.66
C LYS A 258 -30.31 -15.73 7.76
N VAL A 259 -30.25 -15.11 8.93
CA VAL A 259 -31.03 -15.57 10.10
C VAL A 259 -32.52 -15.53 9.80
N ASN A 260 -32.97 -14.50 9.09
CA ASN A 260 -34.34 -14.33 8.61
C ASN A 260 -34.42 -13.33 7.47
N ASN A 261 -35.61 -13.04 6.97
CA ASN A 261 -35.75 -12.08 5.84
C ASN A 261 -35.33 -10.64 6.15
N LYS A 262 -35.14 -10.29 7.43
CA LYS A 262 -34.74 -8.96 7.86
C LYS A 262 -33.30 -8.86 8.32
N PHE A 263 -32.69 -9.96 8.79
CA PHE A 263 -31.36 -9.93 9.39
C PHE A 263 -30.44 -10.98 8.76
N ALA A 264 -29.29 -10.50 8.31
CA ALA A 264 -28.20 -11.32 7.82
C ALA A 264 -26.86 -10.78 8.36
N TYR A 265 -25.87 -11.66 8.45
CA TYR A 265 -24.52 -11.29 8.88
C TYR A 265 -23.46 -12.01 8.04
N LYS A 266 -22.26 -11.45 8.06
CA LYS A 266 -21.06 -12.10 7.54
C LYS A 266 -19.86 -11.84 8.45
N ILE A 267 -18.97 -12.82 8.52
CA ILE A 267 -17.72 -12.79 9.26
C ILE A 267 -16.65 -13.38 8.37
N ASN A 268 -15.53 -12.67 8.23
CA ASN A 268 -14.39 -13.16 7.49
C ASN A 268 -13.16 -13.13 8.40
N LEU A 269 -12.40 -14.21 8.36
CA LEU A 269 -11.10 -14.36 9.00
C LEU A 269 -10.06 -14.59 7.90
N PHE A 270 -8.94 -13.93 8.02
CA PHE A 270 -7.81 -14.06 7.11
C PHE A 270 -6.52 -14.03 7.92
N ALA A 271 -5.61 -14.93 7.61
CA ALA A 271 -4.26 -14.94 8.16
C ALA A 271 -3.27 -15.36 7.06
N LEU A 272 -2.24 -14.55 6.88
CA LEU A 272 -1.13 -14.81 5.97
C LEU A 272 0.18 -14.71 6.75
N LYS A 273 1.09 -15.64 6.45
CA LYS A 273 2.48 -15.62 6.89
C LYS A 273 3.38 -16.03 5.74
N ALA A 274 4.49 -15.32 5.56
CA ALA A 274 5.50 -15.63 4.55
C ALA A 274 6.84 -14.97 4.92
N ASP A 275 7.94 -15.50 4.37
CA ASP A 275 9.23 -14.81 4.37
C ASP A 275 9.30 -13.92 3.12
N ASP A 276 9.46 -12.63 3.30
CA ASP A 276 9.50 -11.67 2.19
C ASP A 276 10.80 -11.77 1.38
N TRP A 277 10.86 -11.06 0.27
CA TRP A 277 12.06 -10.98 -0.56
C TRP A 277 13.12 -10.12 0.14
N GLU A 278 14.27 -10.73 0.42
CA GLU A 278 15.43 -9.99 0.91
C GLU A 278 16.02 -9.14 -0.23
N ALA A 279 16.21 -7.86 0.04
CA ALA A 279 16.88 -6.97 -0.88
C ALA A 279 18.40 -7.16 -0.78
N ASN A 280 19.06 -7.36 -1.92
CA ASN A 280 20.48 -7.69 -2.00
C ASN A 280 21.20 -7.05 -3.20
N ASN A 281 20.66 -5.96 -3.74
CA ASN A 281 21.32 -5.21 -4.80
C ASN A 281 22.49 -4.42 -4.21
N MET A 282 23.71 -4.80 -4.56
CA MET A 282 24.96 -4.13 -4.16
C MET A 282 25.55 -3.27 -5.26
N ASP A 283 24.78 -2.97 -6.31
CA ASP A 283 25.20 -1.98 -7.31
C ASP A 283 25.36 -0.58 -6.67
N PRO A 284 26.25 0.26 -7.19
CA PRO A 284 26.34 1.65 -6.74
C PRO A 284 25.00 2.37 -6.88
N THR A 285 24.69 3.25 -5.94
CA THR A 285 23.56 4.18 -6.11
C THR A 285 23.83 5.17 -7.23
N GLU A 286 22.77 5.80 -7.77
CA GLU A 286 22.91 6.84 -8.81
C GLU A 286 23.73 8.05 -8.35
N VAL A 287 23.83 8.29 -7.03
CA VAL A 287 24.57 9.39 -6.42
C VAL A 287 25.94 8.99 -5.92
N SER A 288 26.25 7.69 -5.92
CA SER A 288 27.58 7.20 -5.57
C SER A 288 28.63 7.75 -6.54
N ARG A 289 29.74 8.22 -6.00
CA ARG A 289 30.84 8.75 -6.82
C ARG A 289 31.83 7.69 -7.29
N ASP A 290 31.74 6.50 -6.70
CA ASP A 290 32.60 5.37 -6.97
C ASP A 290 31.78 4.09 -7.10
N ASP A 291 32.41 3.06 -7.62
CA ASP A 291 31.84 1.73 -7.79
C ASP A 291 32.61 0.67 -6.99
N ALA A 292 32.23 -0.59 -7.17
CA ALA A 292 32.82 -1.73 -6.44
C ALA A 292 34.32 -1.91 -6.68
N THR A 293 34.95 -1.21 -7.63
CA THR A 293 36.39 -1.27 -7.89
C THR A 293 37.19 -0.32 -7.01
N ASN A 294 36.52 0.63 -6.33
CA ASN A 294 37.20 1.53 -5.40
C ASN A 294 37.60 0.80 -4.11
N PRO A 295 38.90 0.71 -3.77
CA PRO A 295 39.35 0.05 -2.53
C PRO A 295 38.81 0.68 -1.25
N GLY A 296 38.50 1.99 -1.29
CA GLY A 296 37.91 2.73 -0.19
C GLY A 296 36.43 2.44 0.03
N GLY A 297 35.76 1.72 -0.89
CA GLY A 297 34.32 1.41 -0.85
C GLY A 297 33.49 2.30 -1.74
N TYR A 298 32.17 2.19 -1.64
CA TYR A 298 31.17 2.92 -2.42
C TYR A 298 29.82 2.86 -1.69
N ASP A 299 28.88 3.72 -2.08
CA ASP A 299 27.51 3.75 -1.62
C ASP A 299 26.67 2.74 -2.45
N ALA A 300 26.11 1.72 -1.81
CA ALA A 300 25.38 0.61 -2.45
C ALA A 300 23.86 0.69 -2.20
N VAL A 301 23.06 0.25 -3.18
CA VAL A 301 21.58 0.37 -3.17
C VAL A 301 20.94 -0.26 -1.94
N ASN A 302 21.32 -1.48 -1.55
CA ASN A 302 20.73 -2.16 -0.38
C ASN A 302 21.73 -2.33 0.79
N ARG A 303 22.49 -1.28 1.02
CA ARG A 303 23.39 -1.13 2.17
C ARG A 303 23.25 0.30 2.68
N TYR A 304 23.08 0.50 3.97
CA TYR A 304 22.76 1.78 4.58
C TYR A 304 23.82 2.23 5.56
N GLY A 305 24.12 3.52 5.56
CA GLY A 305 25.17 4.13 6.36
C GLY A 305 26.52 4.20 5.68
N ASP A 306 26.58 3.91 4.38
CA ASP A 306 27.75 4.06 3.52
C ASP A 306 27.66 5.26 2.58
N GLU A 307 26.69 6.12 2.75
CA GLU A 307 26.52 7.38 1.98
C GLU A 307 27.54 8.45 2.35
N ASP A 308 28.17 8.32 3.54
CA ASP A 308 29.19 9.26 4.00
C ASP A 308 30.56 8.89 3.45
N TRP A 309 31.12 9.79 2.68
CA TRP A 309 32.42 9.64 2.07
C TRP A 309 33.35 10.82 2.38
N TRP A 310 34.61 10.57 2.32
CA TRP A 310 35.67 11.57 2.46
C TRP A 310 36.74 11.34 1.39
N ASP A 311 37.35 12.44 0.92
CA ASP A 311 38.57 12.42 0.10
C ASP A 311 39.57 13.48 0.60
N ASP A 312 40.79 13.39 0.10
CA ASP A 312 41.86 14.27 0.51
C ASP A 312 41.85 15.65 -0.22
N GLY A 313 40.76 15.94 -0.94
CA GLY A 313 40.63 17.17 -1.72
C GLY A 313 41.67 17.28 -2.85
N GLY A 314 42.24 16.15 -3.25
CA GLY A 314 43.33 16.07 -4.25
C GLY A 314 44.73 16.17 -3.66
N ASP A 315 44.92 16.14 -2.32
CA ASP A 315 46.25 16.09 -1.68
C ASP A 315 46.74 14.64 -1.43
N SER A 316 46.95 13.91 -2.51
CA SER A 316 47.49 12.56 -2.43
C SER A 316 48.90 12.47 -1.86
N LYS A 317 49.62 13.56 -1.68
CA LYS A 317 50.91 13.56 -1.01
C LYS A 317 50.80 13.48 0.50
N THR A 318 49.75 14.05 1.06
CA THR A 318 49.44 13.93 2.51
C THR A 318 48.97 12.53 2.85
N PHE A 319 48.11 11.97 2.03
CA PHE A 319 47.48 10.65 2.22
C PHE A 319 47.72 9.73 1.02
N PRO A 320 48.95 9.36 0.68
CA PRO A 320 49.26 8.59 -0.52
C PRO A 320 48.51 7.28 -0.54
N GLY A 321 47.80 7.00 -1.62
CA GLY A 321 47.03 5.80 -1.86
C GLY A 321 45.70 5.69 -1.09
N LEU A 322 45.34 6.74 -0.34
CA LEU A 322 44.06 6.74 0.41
C LEU A 322 42.86 6.84 -0.54
N GLY A 323 42.93 7.80 -1.50
CA GLY A 323 41.82 8.07 -2.39
C GLY A 323 40.54 8.46 -1.63
N ARG A 324 39.39 8.26 -2.30
CA ARG A 324 38.08 8.43 -1.65
C ARG A 324 37.75 7.17 -0.90
N PHE A 325 37.26 7.32 0.34
CA PHE A 325 36.78 6.22 1.12
C PHE A 325 35.39 6.51 1.69
N TYR A 326 34.65 5.44 1.90
CA TYR A 326 33.29 5.42 2.41
C TYR A 326 33.29 4.71 3.78
N ARG A 327 32.37 5.16 4.65
CA ARG A 327 32.10 4.44 5.87
C ARG A 327 31.45 3.08 5.52
N PRO A 328 31.84 1.96 6.14
CA PRO A 328 31.15 0.69 5.92
C PRO A 328 29.69 0.75 6.36
N GLY A 329 28.78 0.47 5.45
CA GLY A 329 27.35 0.38 5.74
C GLY A 329 26.94 -0.99 6.25
N ILE A 330 25.65 -1.10 6.60
CA ILE A 330 25.01 -2.33 7.06
C ILE A 330 24.03 -2.80 5.97
N GLU A 331 24.18 -4.05 5.51
CA GLU A 331 23.27 -4.62 4.51
C GLU A 331 21.83 -4.65 5.03
N GLU A 332 20.87 -4.32 4.17
CA GLU A 332 19.44 -4.24 4.50
C GLU A 332 18.91 -5.49 5.18
N LYS A 333 19.37 -6.69 4.75
CA LYS A 333 18.92 -7.98 5.31
C LYS A 333 19.17 -8.13 6.82
N HIS A 334 20.08 -7.34 7.40
CA HIS A 334 20.37 -7.34 8.84
C HIS A 334 19.57 -6.30 9.62
N LEU A 335 18.94 -5.36 8.91
CA LEU A 335 18.20 -4.22 9.48
C LEU A 335 16.69 -4.44 9.45
N VAL A 336 16.17 -5.00 8.36
CA VAL A 336 14.73 -5.17 8.12
C VAL A 336 14.22 -6.48 8.69
N ASP A 337 12.98 -6.50 9.17
CA ASP A 337 12.24 -7.70 9.51
C ASP A 337 11.45 -8.17 8.27
N TYR A 338 11.93 -9.22 7.60
CA TYR A 338 11.31 -9.80 6.42
C TYR A 338 10.19 -10.81 6.71
N ASN A 339 9.80 -10.95 7.97
CA ASN A 339 8.68 -11.80 8.34
C ASN A 339 7.37 -11.06 8.00
N THR A 340 6.78 -11.40 6.86
CA THR A 340 5.48 -10.85 6.45
C THR A 340 4.36 -11.60 7.14
N GLU A 341 3.55 -10.86 7.89
CA GLU A 341 2.35 -11.37 8.56
C GLU A 341 1.18 -10.41 8.32
N ASN A 342 -0.01 -10.96 8.06
CA ASN A 342 -1.23 -10.18 7.98
C ASN A 342 -2.41 -10.95 8.55
N ILE A 343 -3.09 -10.38 9.52
CA ILE A 343 -4.30 -10.93 10.13
C ILE A 343 -5.43 -9.94 9.92
N LYS A 344 -6.56 -10.40 9.37
CA LYS A 344 -7.76 -9.59 9.17
C LYS A 344 -8.98 -10.26 9.77
N LEU A 345 -9.82 -9.44 10.39
CA LEU A 345 -11.18 -9.79 10.79
C LEU A 345 -12.12 -8.75 10.20
N THR A 346 -13.03 -9.18 9.35
CA THR A 346 -14.10 -8.31 8.87
C THR A 346 -15.45 -8.87 9.22
N THR A 347 -16.36 -8.04 9.74
CA THR A 347 -17.71 -8.43 10.08
C THR A 347 -18.70 -7.41 9.53
N ALA A 348 -19.87 -7.87 9.10
CA ALA A 348 -20.96 -6.97 8.74
C ALA A 348 -22.31 -7.55 9.17
N LEU A 349 -23.13 -6.68 9.75
CA LEU A 349 -24.50 -6.95 10.16
C LEU A 349 -25.43 -6.15 9.25
N HIS A 350 -26.33 -6.82 8.55
CA HIS A 350 -27.29 -6.23 7.66
C HIS A 350 -28.71 -6.39 8.23
N TYR A 351 -29.43 -5.28 8.41
CA TYR A 351 -30.80 -5.30 8.92
C TYR A 351 -31.74 -4.54 7.98
N LYS A 352 -32.70 -5.24 7.38
CA LYS A 352 -33.76 -4.63 6.57
C LYS A 352 -34.83 -4.02 7.48
N ILE A 353 -34.80 -2.73 7.66
CA ILE A 353 -35.83 -1.97 8.39
C ILE A 353 -37.16 -2.07 7.63
N LYS A 354 -37.08 -1.98 6.29
CA LYS A 354 -38.13 -2.22 5.31
C LYS A 354 -37.55 -2.99 4.14
N GLU A 355 -38.34 -3.49 3.23
CA GLU A 355 -37.85 -4.26 2.07
C GLU A 355 -36.84 -3.46 1.22
N ASP A 356 -37.03 -2.14 1.13
CA ASP A 356 -36.21 -1.22 0.36
C ASP A 356 -35.24 -0.37 1.22
N LEU A 357 -35.24 -0.52 2.55
CA LEU A 357 -34.42 0.24 3.49
C LEU A 357 -33.59 -0.69 4.37
N THR A 358 -32.30 -0.66 4.20
CA THR A 358 -31.33 -1.49 4.93
C THR A 358 -30.42 -0.64 5.79
N ALA A 359 -30.21 -1.04 7.04
CA ALA A 359 -29.14 -0.58 7.91
C ALA A 359 -28.00 -1.60 7.90
N ILE A 360 -26.77 -1.10 7.83
CA ILE A 360 -25.54 -1.92 7.82
C ILE A 360 -24.62 -1.37 8.91
N TYR A 361 -24.09 -2.27 9.73
CA TYR A 361 -22.94 -2.00 10.58
C TYR A 361 -21.81 -2.94 10.16
N ALA A 362 -20.62 -2.39 9.92
CA ALA A 362 -19.44 -3.17 9.58
C ALA A 362 -18.24 -2.77 10.44
N LEU A 363 -17.44 -3.76 10.77
CA LEU A 363 -16.17 -3.63 11.49
C LEU A 363 -15.10 -4.33 10.66
N ASN A 364 -14.03 -3.62 10.36
CA ASN A 364 -12.83 -4.14 9.72
C ASN A 364 -11.64 -3.93 10.65
N PHE A 365 -10.93 -5.00 10.92
CA PHE A 365 -9.69 -5.03 11.68
C PHE A 365 -8.60 -5.63 10.80
N GLY A 366 -7.43 -5.01 10.79
CA GLY A 366 -6.23 -5.51 10.12
C GLY A 366 -5.01 -5.28 11.00
N SER A 367 -4.14 -6.26 11.09
CA SER A 367 -2.85 -6.14 11.78
C SER A 367 -1.81 -6.97 11.06
N GLY A 368 -0.54 -6.55 11.16
CA GLY A 368 0.55 -7.37 10.64
C GLY A 368 1.88 -6.64 10.51
N THR A 369 2.78 -7.32 9.83
CA THR A 369 4.16 -6.92 9.57
C THR A 369 4.44 -7.05 8.08
N THR A 370 5.12 -6.08 7.50
CA THR A 370 5.53 -6.10 6.08
C THR A 370 6.67 -5.13 5.84
N VAL A 371 7.28 -5.23 4.68
CA VAL A 371 8.31 -4.27 4.23
C VAL A 371 7.67 -3.27 3.28
N TYR A 372 8.03 -2.01 3.40
CA TYR A 372 7.54 -0.94 2.52
C TYR A 372 8.70 -0.10 1.98
N GLN A 373 8.64 0.22 0.69
CA GLN A 373 9.54 1.17 0.03
C GLN A 373 8.79 2.47 -0.21
N GLY A 374 9.11 3.48 0.58
CA GLY A 374 8.70 4.86 0.37
C GLY A 374 9.89 5.71 -0.06
N ASP A 375 10.09 6.85 0.60
CA ASP A 375 11.31 7.67 0.44
C ASP A 375 12.54 6.92 0.96
N ASN A 376 12.37 6.17 2.05
CA ASN A 376 13.33 5.22 2.60
C ASN A 376 12.76 3.80 2.61
N ARG A 377 13.50 2.87 3.20
CA ARG A 377 13.08 1.50 3.44
C ARG A 377 12.54 1.35 4.86
N TYR A 378 11.27 1.00 4.96
CA TYR A 378 10.57 0.87 6.24
C TYR A 378 10.26 -0.58 6.57
N SER A 379 10.55 -0.98 7.80
CA SER A 379 10.02 -2.21 8.39
C SER A 379 8.74 -1.84 9.15
N LEU A 380 7.59 -2.08 8.52
CA LEU A 380 6.29 -1.88 9.13
C LEU A 380 5.99 -3.09 10.01
N LYS A 381 5.96 -2.90 11.32
CA LYS A 381 5.90 -3.99 12.29
C LYS A 381 4.75 -3.82 13.26
N ASP A 382 3.95 -4.88 13.40
CA ASP A 382 2.81 -4.93 14.32
C ASP A 382 1.83 -3.76 14.10
N ILE A 383 1.71 -3.28 12.85
CA ILE A 383 0.77 -2.20 12.53
C ILE A 383 -0.66 -2.68 12.71
N LEU A 384 -1.54 -1.75 13.10
CA LEU A 384 -2.92 -2.06 13.39
C LEU A 384 -3.85 -1.03 12.79
N PHE A 385 -4.93 -1.50 12.16
CA PHE A 385 -6.01 -0.68 11.65
C PHE A 385 -7.34 -1.17 12.18
N LEU A 386 -8.19 -0.23 12.58
CA LEU A 386 -9.56 -0.47 12.99
C LEU A 386 -10.50 0.48 12.26
N GLN A 387 -11.43 -0.07 11.50
CA GLN A 387 -12.41 0.72 10.77
C GLN A 387 -13.83 0.30 11.14
N ASN A 388 -14.66 1.27 11.52
CA ASN A 388 -16.06 1.09 11.83
C ASN A 388 -16.92 1.83 10.81
N ARG A 389 -18.00 1.23 10.33
CA ARG A 389 -18.95 1.82 9.39
C ARG A 389 -20.39 1.61 9.84
N VAL A 390 -21.16 2.69 9.79
CA VAL A 390 -22.64 2.64 9.87
C VAL A 390 -23.18 3.17 8.56
N GLU A 391 -24.15 2.49 7.98
CA GLU A 391 -24.79 2.89 6.74
C GLU A 391 -26.28 2.67 6.77
N LEU A 392 -27.04 3.62 6.24
CA LEU A 392 -28.45 3.51 5.94
C LEU A 392 -28.61 3.68 4.43
N GLN A 393 -29.16 2.71 3.75
CA GLN A 393 -29.39 2.80 2.32
C GLN A 393 -30.83 2.43 1.96
N LYS A 394 -31.43 3.28 1.15
CA LYS A 394 -32.69 3.00 0.48
C LYS A 394 -32.42 2.72 -0.97
N LYS A 395 -32.63 1.46 -1.38
CA LYS A 395 -32.31 0.98 -2.72
C LYS A 395 -32.74 1.96 -3.80
N ASP A 396 -31.79 2.33 -4.69
CA ASP A 396 -31.95 3.21 -5.86
C ASP A 396 -32.46 4.64 -5.56
N LYS A 397 -32.47 5.05 -4.28
CA LYS A 397 -33.01 6.36 -3.87
C LYS A 397 -32.05 7.23 -3.10
N TRP A 398 -31.43 6.70 -2.04
CA TRP A 398 -30.49 7.45 -1.23
C TRP A 398 -29.67 6.51 -0.34
N PHE A 399 -28.50 6.97 0.04
CA PHE A 399 -27.73 6.42 1.14
C PHE A 399 -27.18 7.51 2.05
N TRP A 400 -26.93 7.15 3.28
CA TRP A 400 -26.12 7.87 4.24
C TRP A 400 -25.16 6.89 4.88
N ARG A 401 -23.88 7.28 4.98
CA ARG A 401 -22.80 6.49 5.53
C ARG A 401 -21.92 7.34 6.43
N ALA A 402 -21.53 6.80 7.58
CA ALA A 402 -20.50 7.35 8.43
C ALA A 402 -19.50 6.26 8.81
N TYR A 403 -18.23 6.60 8.85
CA TYR A 403 -17.19 5.68 9.24
C TYR A 403 -16.03 6.38 9.94
N SER A 404 -15.27 5.61 10.72
CA SER A 404 -13.99 6.02 11.28
C SER A 404 -12.93 4.98 10.97
N THR A 405 -11.73 5.44 10.66
CA THR A 405 -10.53 4.59 10.54
C THR A 405 -9.51 5.08 11.56
N HIS A 406 -8.98 4.17 12.36
CA HIS A 406 -7.92 4.40 13.33
C HIS A 406 -6.72 3.55 12.94
N GLU A 407 -5.55 4.11 13.05
CA GLU A 407 -4.30 3.40 12.85
C GLU A 407 -3.41 3.43 14.08
N ASP A 408 -2.52 2.45 14.18
CA ASP A 408 -1.40 2.40 15.11
C ASP A 408 -0.18 1.88 14.35
N ALA A 409 0.88 2.65 14.28
CA ALA A 409 2.11 2.26 13.59
C ALA A 409 2.85 1.11 14.30
N GLY A 410 2.42 0.72 15.50
CA GLY A 410 3.00 -0.39 16.25
C GLY A 410 4.47 -0.18 16.57
N ASN A 411 5.29 -1.12 16.13
CA ASN A 411 6.75 -1.13 16.31
C ASN A 411 7.49 -0.80 14.99
N SER A 412 6.86 -0.11 14.07
CA SER A 412 7.42 0.25 12.76
C SER A 412 8.61 1.20 12.90
N TYR A 413 9.63 0.98 12.07
CA TYR A 413 10.85 1.78 12.09
C TYR A 413 11.42 1.97 10.68
N ASP A 414 12.30 2.95 10.54
CA ASP A 414 13.06 3.25 9.35
C ASP A 414 14.40 2.48 9.36
N ALA A 415 14.61 1.60 8.38
CA ALA A 415 15.81 0.78 8.30
C ALA A 415 17.05 1.60 7.95
N TYR A 416 16.90 2.61 7.09
CA TYR A 416 17.98 3.52 6.73
C TYR A 416 18.48 4.29 7.95
N PHE A 417 17.57 4.92 8.70
CA PHE A 417 17.95 5.61 9.93
C PHE A 417 18.41 4.68 11.04
N THR A 418 17.97 3.42 11.06
CA THR A 418 18.50 2.42 11.99
C THR A 418 20.00 2.26 11.79
N ALA A 419 20.47 2.10 10.56
CA ALA A 419 21.90 2.00 10.25
C ALA A 419 22.67 3.24 10.70
N LEU A 420 22.21 4.44 10.32
CA LEU A 420 22.85 5.69 10.69
C LEU A 420 22.93 5.87 12.21
N ARG A 421 21.84 5.61 12.94
CA ARG A 421 21.80 5.74 14.41
C ARG A 421 22.68 4.72 15.11
N MET A 422 22.74 3.48 14.60
CA MET A 422 23.67 2.46 15.11
C MET A 422 25.13 2.93 14.94
N GLN A 423 25.47 3.43 13.77
CA GLN A 423 26.81 3.95 13.50
C GLN A 423 27.16 5.15 14.39
N ASP A 424 26.25 6.13 14.51
CA ASP A 424 26.46 7.34 15.35
C ASP A 424 26.58 6.98 16.83
N SER A 425 25.88 5.94 17.29
CA SER A 425 25.97 5.45 18.67
C SER A 425 27.35 4.90 19.03
N VAL A 426 28.06 4.39 18.04
CA VAL A 426 29.44 3.85 18.21
C VAL A 426 30.47 4.93 17.98
N VAL A 427 30.38 5.64 16.84
CA VAL A 427 31.27 6.74 16.48
C VAL A 427 30.62 7.63 15.45
N SER A 428 30.70 8.95 15.61
CA SER A 428 30.16 9.88 14.60
C SER A 428 30.96 9.82 13.29
N ASN A 429 30.32 10.18 12.16
CA ASN A 429 30.99 10.20 10.86
C ASN A 429 32.25 11.10 10.86
N GLN A 430 32.16 12.26 11.51
CA GLN A 430 33.32 13.16 11.62
C GLN A 430 34.49 12.51 12.36
N ALA A 431 34.21 11.87 13.49
CA ALA A 431 35.24 11.17 14.26
C ALA A 431 35.80 9.98 13.48
N TYR A 432 34.92 9.19 12.82
CA TYR A 432 35.34 8.07 11.96
C TYR A 432 36.33 8.53 10.89
N ASN A 433 36.02 9.60 10.17
CA ASN A 433 36.89 10.15 9.11
C ASN A 433 38.24 10.64 9.67
N LEU A 434 38.21 11.25 10.87
CA LEU A 434 39.45 11.69 11.53
C LEU A 434 40.32 10.48 11.95
N TYR A 435 39.77 9.45 12.54
CA TYR A 435 40.50 8.21 12.83
C TYR A 435 41.02 7.55 11.57
N TYR A 436 40.18 7.46 10.52
CA TYR A 436 40.55 6.80 9.29
C TYR A 436 41.79 7.44 8.63
N THR A 437 41.78 8.73 8.48
CA THR A 437 42.88 9.51 7.90
C THR A 437 44.13 9.51 8.80
N GLY A 438 43.92 9.65 10.12
CA GLY A 438 45.00 9.59 11.11
C GLY A 438 45.75 8.25 11.10
N LEU A 439 45.01 7.16 11.17
CA LEU A 439 45.57 5.80 11.19
C LEU A 439 46.15 5.41 9.84
N TRP A 440 45.57 5.87 8.73
CA TRP A 440 46.17 5.74 7.40
C TRP A 440 47.59 6.33 7.36
N ASN A 441 47.77 7.55 7.88
CA ASN A 441 49.06 8.20 7.94
C ASN A 441 50.09 7.44 8.81
N ILE A 442 49.63 6.81 9.88
CA ILE A 442 50.51 6.06 10.80
C ILE A 442 50.92 4.73 10.18
N PHE A 443 49.95 3.94 9.71
CA PHE A 443 50.19 2.53 9.38
C PHE A 443 50.31 2.27 7.87
N ASN A 444 49.62 2.96 7.02
CA ASN A 444 49.50 2.63 5.61
C ASN A 444 50.38 3.54 4.71
N LYS A 445 50.46 4.82 4.97
CA LYS A 445 51.34 5.74 4.24
C LYS A 445 52.78 5.26 4.13
N PRO A 446 53.42 4.71 5.17
CA PRO A 446 54.78 4.14 5.02
C PRO A 446 54.82 2.95 4.07
N LYS A 447 53.80 2.06 4.11
CA LYS A 447 53.69 0.90 3.23
C LYS A 447 53.57 1.32 1.78
N VAL A 448 52.64 2.30 1.47
CA VAL A 448 52.45 2.81 0.13
C VAL A 448 53.74 3.51 -0.42
N ARG A 449 54.43 4.28 0.40
CA ARG A 449 55.65 4.93 0.01
C ARG A 449 56.82 3.96 -0.26
N ALA A 450 56.79 2.79 0.35
CA ALA A 450 57.78 1.76 0.14
C ALA A 450 57.51 0.88 -1.10
N MET A 451 56.34 1.04 -1.76
CA MET A 451 56.00 0.26 -2.95
C MET A 451 56.93 0.58 -4.14
N PRO A 452 57.31 -0.43 -4.91
CA PRO A 452 57.99 -0.26 -6.17
C PRO A 452 57.12 0.60 -7.11
N GLY A 453 57.66 1.69 -7.65
CA GLY A 453 56.89 2.63 -8.51
C GLY A 453 56.16 3.74 -7.77
N ALA A 454 56.24 3.83 -6.45
CA ALA A 454 55.64 4.94 -5.71
C ALA A 454 56.24 6.30 -6.13
N PRO A 455 55.39 7.33 -6.36
CA PRO A 455 55.88 8.62 -6.86
C PRO A 455 56.69 9.36 -5.79
N ALA A 456 57.73 10.08 -6.26
CA ALA A 456 58.53 10.93 -5.38
C ALA A 456 57.76 12.18 -4.98
N ASN A 457 57.85 12.59 -3.71
CA ASN A 457 57.17 13.81 -3.20
C ASN A 457 57.59 15.12 -3.91
N SER A 458 58.72 15.13 -4.57
CA SER A 458 59.21 16.29 -5.34
C SER A 458 58.49 16.53 -6.67
N LEU A 459 57.70 15.55 -7.15
CA LEU A 459 56.94 15.67 -8.39
C LEU A 459 55.80 16.71 -8.27
N PRO A 460 55.43 17.41 -9.38
CA PRO A 460 54.21 18.18 -9.40
C PRO A 460 52.98 17.33 -9.00
N MET A 461 51.97 17.95 -8.38
CA MET A 461 50.80 17.23 -7.85
C MET A 461 50.10 16.39 -8.92
N SER A 462 49.85 16.93 -10.11
CA SER A 462 49.19 16.20 -11.21
C SER A 462 49.96 14.96 -11.67
N GLN A 463 51.31 15.03 -11.70
CA GLN A 463 52.11 13.86 -12.03
C GLN A 463 52.14 12.84 -10.89
N TYR A 464 52.23 13.34 -9.66
CA TYR A 464 52.18 12.51 -8.47
C TYR A 464 50.86 11.68 -8.45
N GLN A 465 49.74 12.36 -8.66
CA GLN A 465 48.41 11.74 -8.67
C GLN A 465 48.26 10.73 -9.79
N SER A 466 48.63 11.07 -11.02
CA SER A 466 48.53 10.14 -12.15
C SER A 466 49.35 8.85 -11.94
N ILE A 467 50.56 8.95 -11.32
CA ILE A 467 51.35 7.78 -10.99
C ILE A 467 50.69 6.97 -9.86
N MET A 468 50.14 7.65 -8.85
CA MET A 468 49.44 7.01 -7.74
C MET A 468 48.20 6.27 -8.22
N ASP A 469 47.37 6.90 -9.07
CA ASP A 469 46.16 6.25 -9.64
C ASP A 469 46.53 5.01 -10.45
N SER A 470 47.63 5.09 -11.24
CA SER A 470 48.15 3.93 -11.97
C SER A 470 48.65 2.83 -11.05
N LEU A 471 49.26 3.21 -9.92
CA LEU A 471 49.77 2.26 -8.92
C LEU A 471 48.61 1.53 -8.20
N ILE A 472 47.57 2.28 -7.85
CA ILE A 472 46.35 1.71 -7.26
C ILE A 472 45.67 0.74 -8.25
N ALA A 473 45.44 1.17 -9.48
CA ALA A 473 44.81 0.34 -10.51
C ALA A 473 45.61 -0.92 -10.85
N SER A 474 46.96 -0.87 -10.71
CA SER A 474 47.81 -2.04 -10.97
C SER A 474 47.95 -2.98 -9.78
N ASN A 475 47.55 -2.59 -8.59
CA ASN A 475 47.69 -3.37 -7.35
C ASN A 475 46.41 -3.35 -6.50
N PRO A 476 45.22 -3.70 -7.06
CA PRO A 476 43.97 -3.55 -6.37
C PRO A 476 43.92 -4.36 -5.07
N ASP A 477 44.39 -5.60 -5.05
CA ASP A 477 44.38 -6.45 -3.85
C ASP A 477 45.20 -5.85 -2.69
N PHE A 478 46.32 -5.23 -2.99
CA PHE A 478 47.16 -4.56 -1.98
C PHE A 478 46.40 -3.38 -1.35
N PHE A 479 45.79 -2.51 -2.18
CA PHE A 479 45.07 -1.36 -1.66
C PHE A 479 43.75 -1.78 -0.96
N ASN A 480 43.06 -2.80 -1.44
CA ASN A 480 41.91 -3.38 -0.75
C ASN A 480 42.30 -3.84 0.66
N GLN A 481 43.43 -4.58 0.79
CA GLN A 481 43.92 -5.01 2.09
C GLN A 481 44.31 -3.85 3.01
N LEU A 482 44.93 -2.78 2.47
CA LEU A 482 45.27 -1.59 3.26
C LEU A 482 44.01 -0.92 3.82
N HIS A 483 42.95 -0.81 3.02
CA HIS A 483 41.67 -0.24 3.45
C HIS A 483 40.98 -1.12 4.48
N GLU A 484 41.01 -2.45 4.32
CA GLU A 484 40.46 -3.40 5.28
C GLU A 484 41.21 -3.34 6.62
N ASP A 485 42.56 -3.39 6.60
CA ASP A 485 43.40 -3.20 7.78
C ASP A 485 43.10 -1.90 8.50
N ASN A 486 42.90 -0.80 7.71
CA ASN A 486 42.59 0.51 8.27
C ASN A 486 41.24 0.55 8.96
N ARG A 487 40.19 -0.04 8.36
CA ARG A 487 38.86 -0.18 8.99
C ARG A 487 38.94 -0.89 10.33
N ASN A 488 39.69 -2.01 10.38
CA ASN A 488 39.92 -2.75 11.61
C ASN A 488 40.61 -1.90 12.67
N ASN A 489 41.67 -1.15 12.27
CA ASN A 489 42.37 -0.25 13.18
C ASN A 489 41.48 0.87 13.71
N VAL A 490 40.60 1.45 12.87
CA VAL A 490 39.60 2.44 13.28
C VAL A 490 38.66 1.85 14.31
N SER A 491 38.14 0.65 14.08
CA SER A 491 37.25 -0.02 15.03
C SER A 491 37.88 -0.23 16.42
N ILE A 492 39.14 -0.63 16.44
CA ILE A 492 39.90 -0.82 17.70
C ILE A 492 40.18 0.53 18.38
N ALA A 493 40.59 1.55 17.63
CA ALA A 493 40.92 2.86 18.18
C ALA A 493 39.68 3.55 18.77
N THR A 494 38.55 3.50 18.05
CA THR A 494 37.27 4.07 18.55
C THR A 494 36.76 3.35 19.79
N ALA A 495 36.89 2.02 19.86
CA ALA A 495 36.57 1.25 21.04
C ALA A 495 37.48 1.63 22.24
N SER A 496 38.78 1.77 22.01
CA SER A 496 39.74 2.16 23.05
C SER A 496 39.46 3.56 23.61
N ASP A 497 39.10 4.51 22.74
CA ASP A 497 38.80 5.89 23.17
C ASP A 497 37.45 5.96 23.94
N ALA A 498 36.46 5.17 23.51
CA ALA A 498 35.16 5.13 24.16
C ALA A 498 35.19 4.47 25.55
N LEU A 499 35.96 3.40 25.71
CA LEU A 499 35.99 2.58 26.92
C LEU A 499 37.20 2.86 27.83
N GLY A 500 38.27 3.49 27.31
CA GLY A 500 39.53 3.71 28.04
C GLY A 500 40.38 2.44 28.07
N ALA A 501 41.19 2.29 29.14
CA ALA A 501 42.06 1.13 29.34
C ALA A 501 41.24 -0.06 29.84
N VAL A 502 40.74 -0.86 28.93
CA VAL A 502 39.90 -2.04 29.17
C VAL A 502 40.54 -3.32 28.57
N SER A 503 39.93 -4.46 28.83
CA SER A 503 40.35 -5.75 28.30
C SER A 503 40.13 -5.82 26.77
N LEU A 504 40.86 -6.73 26.10
CA LEU A 504 40.66 -7.01 24.69
C LEU A 504 39.23 -7.51 24.39
N GLU A 505 38.64 -8.25 25.34
CA GLU A 505 37.25 -8.73 25.23
C GLU A 505 36.24 -7.58 25.18
N GLU A 506 36.43 -6.57 26.03
CA GLU A 506 35.56 -5.36 26.02
C GLU A 506 35.73 -4.55 24.76
N LEU A 507 36.95 -4.38 24.24
CA LEU A 507 37.18 -3.71 22.95
C LEU A 507 36.52 -4.47 21.81
N GLN A 508 36.59 -5.80 21.80
CA GLN A 508 35.94 -6.64 20.80
C GLN A 508 34.41 -6.55 20.91
N SER A 509 33.87 -6.59 22.11
CA SER A 509 32.42 -6.43 22.34
C SER A 509 31.90 -5.08 21.83
N TYR A 510 32.64 -4.00 22.06
CA TYR A 510 32.30 -2.69 21.51
C TYR A 510 32.33 -2.67 19.98
N ALA A 511 33.38 -3.22 19.37
CA ALA A 511 33.51 -3.33 17.93
C ALA A 511 32.38 -4.17 17.28
N ASN A 512 31.92 -5.22 17.99
CA ASN A 512 30.86 -6.12 17.54
C ASN A 512 29.50 -5.43 17.43
N GLN A 513 29.29 -4.23 17.99
CA GLN A 513 28.01 -3.50 17.89
C GLN A 513 27.63 -3.17 16.45
N LEU A 514 28.59 -3.11 15.52
CA LEU A 514 28.33 -2.91 14.09
C LEU A 514 28.58 -4.18 13.25
N VAL A 515 28.84 -5.32 13.86
CA VAL A 515 29.07 -6.60 13.16
C VAL A 515 27.76 -7.41 13.16
N PRO A 516 27.09 -7.56 12.00
CA PRO A 516 25.84 -8.31 11.92
C PRO A 516 25.97 -9.75 12.45
N GLY A 517 24.92 -10.22 13.13
CA GLY A 517 24.85 -11.57 13.69
C GLY A 517 25.42 -11.70 15.11
N THR A 518 26.13 -10.69 15.64
CA THR A 518 26.58 -10.68 17.04
C THR A 518 25.44 -10.30 17.99
N LEU A 519 25.61 -10.65 19.27
CA LEU A 519 24.65 -10.28 20.31
C LEU A 519 24.59 -8.76 20.49
N GLU A 520 25.75 -8.11 20.47
CA GLU A 520 25.92 -6.66 20.63
C GLU A 520 25.23 -5.89 19.51
N PHE A 521 25.39 -6.32 18.27
CA PHE A 521 24.67 -5.77 17.11
C PHE A 521 23.15 -5.86 17.30
N ASN A 522 22.67 -7.05 17.68
CA ASN A 522 21.25 -7.27 17.87
C ASN A 522 20.71 -6.44 19.03
N ASN A 523 21.44 -6.29 20.13
CA ASN A 523 21.05 -5.47 21.26
C ASN A 523 20.97 -3.98 20.86
N LEU A 524 21.98 -3.46 20.16
CA LEU A 524 21.99 -2.08 19.68
C LEU A 524 20.86 -1.83 18.69
N LYS A 525 20.70 -2.72 17.69
CA LYS A 525 19.59 -2.63 16.74
C LYS A 525 18.24 -2.60 17.44
N ASN A 526 17.99 -3.53 18.37
CA ASN A 526 16.75 -3.59 19.12
C ASN A 526 16.50 -2.33 19.95
N TYR A 527 17.54 -1.76 20.56
CA TYR A 527 17.43 -0.50 21.28
C TYR A 527 17.05 0.65 20.34
N ILE A 528 17.74 0.82 19.22
CA ILE A 528 17.47 1.89 18.24
C ILE A 528 16.09 1.75 17.64
N THR A 529 15.68 0.52 17.24
CA THR A 529 14.35 0.28 16.65
C THR A 529 13.20 0.34 17.66
N ALA A 530 13.47 0.21 18.94
CA ALA A 530 12.47 0.39 20.01
C ALA A 530 12.34 1.86 20.47
N THR A 531 13.38 2.67 20.28
CA THR A 531 13.44 4.08 20.69
C THR A 531 12.77 4.95 19.63
N LEU A 532 11.98 5.94 20.05
CA LEU A 532 11.31 6.86 19.14
C LEU A 532 12.32 7.69 18.34
N PHE A 533 11.91 8.05 17.13
CA PHE A 533 12.70 8.88 16.24
C PHE A 533 13.09 10.22 16.88
N THR A 534 12.17 10.84 17.62
CA THR A 534 12.39 12.07 18.42
C THR A 534 13.41 11.91 19.56
N ASP A 535 13.61 10.69 20.03
CA ASP A 535 14.49 10.37 21.16
C ASP A 535 15.82 9.77 20.71
N GLY A 536 16.14 9.89 19.41
CA GLY A 536 17.39 9.41 18.81
C GLY A 536 17.36 7.98 18.29
N GLY A 537 16.19 7.32 18.30
CA GLY A 537 15.99 6.01 17.65
C GLY A 537 15.51 6.13 16.21
N SER A 538 14.87 5.06 15.73
CA SER A 538 14.32 4.98 14.36
C SER A 538 12.84 4.57 14.32
N ARG A 539 12.18 4.40 15.47
CA ARG A 539 10.78 4.01 15.58
C ARG A 539 9.85 5.18 15.32
N PHE A 540 8.81 4.92 14.53
CA PHE A 540 7.69 5.84 14.35
C PHE A 540 6.65 5.68 15.46
N TYR A 541 5.96 6.77 15.74
CA TYR A 541 4.71 6.78 16.46
C TYR A 541 3.64 7.38 15.56
N ASP A 542 2.59 6.63 15.27
CA ASP A 542 1.42 7.15 14.57
C ASP A 542 0.17 6.48 15.15
N LYS A 543 -0.73 7.31 15.68
CA LYS A 543 -2.08 6.92 16.14
C LYS A 543 -3.12 7.87 15.59
N SER A 544 -3.02 8.10 14.28
CA SER A 544 -3.90 9.00 13.57
C SER A 544 -5.29 8.39 13.36
N ALA A 545 -6.28 9.27 13.16
CA ALA A 545 -7.64 8.84 12.86
C ALA A 545 -8.30 9.70 11.77
N LEU A 546 -9.17 9.06 11.01
CA LEU A 546 -10.07 9.66 10.02
C LEU A 546 -11.51 9.41 10.43
N TYR A 547 -12.31 10.46 10.44
CA TYR A 547 -13.77 10.41 10.58
C TYR A 547 -14.41 10.95 9.33
N HIS A 548 -15.33 10.21 8.74
CA HIS A 548 -15.97 10.57 7.49
C HIS A 548 -17.47 10.33 7.56
N THR A 549 -18.25 11.28 7.05
CA THR A 549 -19.68 11.09 6.77
C THR A 549 -19.99 11.54 5.35
N GLN A 550 -20.85 10.80 4.67
CA GLN A 550 -21.28 11.11 3.31
C GLN A 550 -22.71 10.63 3.07
N GLY A 551 -23.38 11.30 2.14
CA GLY A 551 -24.70 10.90 1.69
C GLY A 551 -25.00 11.38 0.28
N GLU A 552 -25.88 10.64 -0.39
CA GLU A 552 -26.35 10.95 -1.74
C GLU A 552 -27.84 10.66 -1.83
N ARG A 553 -28.55 11.47 -2.56
CA ARG A 553 -29.94 11.24 -2.96
C ARG A 553 -30.07 11.27 -4.48
N THR A 554 -30.76 10.26 -5.01
CA THR A 554 -31.09 10.10 -6.43
C THR A 554 -32.56 10.43 -6.67
N TYR A 555 -32.82 11.28 -7.64
CA TYR A 555 -34.14 11.63 -8.13
C TYR A 555 -34.26 11.12 -9.57
N THR A 556 -35.25 10.29 -9.83
CA THR A 556 -35.58 9.82 -11.18
C THR A 556 -36.85 10.50 -11.61
N TYR A 557 -36.84 11.15 -12.77
CA TYR A 557 -37.96 11.87 -13.36
C TYR A 557 -38.65 11.03 -14.42
N ASP A 558 -39.92 11.35 -14.72
CA ASP A 558 -40.74 10.60 -15.68
C ASP A 558 -40.16 10.61 -17.10
N ASN A 559 -39.40 11.63 -17.46
CA ASN A 559 -38.70 11.73 -18.76
C ASN A 559 -37.40 10.94 -18.83
N GLY A 560 -37.12 10.08 -17.84
CA GLY A 560 -35.92 9.30 -17.77
C GLY A 560 -34.67 10.04 -17.29
N ALA A 561 -34.77 11.33 -16.94
CA ALA A 561 -33.65 12.06 -16.35
C ALA A 561 -33.37 11.58 -14.91
N VAL A 562 -32.11 11.50 -14.56
CA VAL A 562 -31.66 11.16 -13.21
C VAL A 562 -30.81 12.29 -12.67
N LEU A 563 -31.21 12.85 -11.52
CA LEU A 563 -30.43 13.83 -10.77
C LEU A 563 -29.91 13.18 -9.48
N ARG A 564 -28.59 13.23 -9.27
CA ARG A 564 -27.94 12.84 -8.02
C ARG A 564 -27.41 14.08 -7.32
N VAL A 565 -27.69 14.20 -6.04
CA VAL A 565 -27.17 15.28 -5.19
C VAL A 565 -26.59 14.67 -3.94
N GLY A 566 -25.37 15.02 -3.63
CA GLY A 566 -24.67 14.45 -2.48
C GLY A 566 -23.66 15.40 -1.86
N GLY A 567 -23.11 14.94 -0.75
CA GLY A 567 -22.06 15.66 -0.05
C GLY A 567 -21.35 14.77 0.95
N ASN A 568 -20.19 15.24 1.40
CA ASN A 568 -19.37 14.55 2.38
C ASN A 568 -18.66 15.55 3.29
N PHE A 569 -18.26 15.03 4.46
CA PHE A 569 -17.41 15.74 5.40
C PHE A 569 -16.37 14.76 5.95
N ARG A 570 -15.11 15.18 5.99
CA ARG A 570 -13.97 14.44 6.55
C ARG A 570 -13.29 15.26 7.64
N LEU A 571 -12.84 14.57 8.68
CA LEU A 571 -12.00 15.12 9.73
C LEU A 571 -10.82 14.18 9.94
N TYR A 572 -9.64 14.68 9.69
CA TYR A 572 -8.38 14.02 10.02
C TYR A 572 -7.86 14.55 11.36
N THR A 573 -7.36 13.64 12.19
CA THR A 573 -6.72 13.94 13.47
C THR A 573 -5.37 13.21 13.51
N PRO A 574 -4.34 13.72 12.79
CA PRO A 574 -3.00 13.14 12.84
C PRO A 574 -2.44 13.21 14.25
N LYS A 575 -1.71 12.16 14.65
CA LYS A 575 -1.07 12.06 15.97
C LYS A 575 0.20 11.24 15.86
N SER A 576 1.33 11.93 15.70
CA SER A 576 2.65 11.29 15.53
C SER A 576 3.63 11.53 16.68
N ALA A 577 3.26 12.34 17.68
CA ALA A 577 4.17 12.75 18.77
C ALA A 577 5.49 13.36 18.25
N GLY A 578 5.43 14.08 17.13
CA GLY A 578 6.59 14.71 16.51
C GLY A 578 7.49 13.77 15.67
N THR A 579 7.15 12.50 15.54
CA THR A 579 7.97 11.56 14.73
C THR A 579 7.74 11.72 13.22
N ILE A 580 6.60 12.28 12.82
CA ILE A 580 6.22 12.49 11.41
C ILE A 580 5.77 13.93 11.18
N PHE A 581 4.86 14.44 12.03
CA PHE A 581 4.25 15.75 11.89
C PHE A 581 4.74 16.71 12.98
N SER A 582 4.50 18.01 12.78
CA SER A 582 4.79 19.05 13.76
C SER A 582 3.82 19.09 14.97
N ASP A 583 3.34 17.91 15.40
CA ASP A 583 2.42 17.71 16.52
C ASP A 583 3.16 17.44 17.85
N THR A 584 4.20 18.19 18.11
CA THR A 584 4.95 18.15 19.38
C THR A 584 4.10 18.60 20.57
N ALA A 585 4.63 18.45 21.78
CA ALA A 585 3.91 18.70 23.04
C ALA A 585 3.07 19.99 23.02
N GLY A 586 1.76 19.83 23.18
CA GLY A 586 0.79 20.93 23.21
C GLY A 586 0.20 21.35 21.85
N THR A 587 0.69 20.81 20.74
CA THR A 587 0.16 21.10 19.39
C THR A 587 -0.80 20.00 18.94
N VAL A 588 -2.04 20.36 18.64
CA VAL A 588 -3.04 19.44 18.08
C VAL A 588 -3.31 19.83 16.63
N ILE A 589 -2.97 18.94 15.71
CA ILE A 589 -3.24 19.13 14.29
C ILE A 589 -4.61 18.53 13.97
N THR A 590 -5.41 19.26 13.21
CA THR A 590 -6.65 18.76 12.58
C THR A 590 -6.75 19.26 11.16
N ASN A 591 -7.32 18.46 10.27
CA ASN A 591 -7.63 18.89 8.92
C ASN A 591 -9.07 18.49 8.56
N ARG A 592 -9.86 19.45 8.08
CA ARG A 592 -11.27 19.28 7.75
C ARG A 592 -11.48 19.49 6.26
N GLU A 593 -12.27 18.59 5.69
CA GLU A 593 -12.67 18.66 4.29
C GLU A 593 -14.18 18.51 4.16
N ALA A 594 -14.79 19.30 3.31
CA ALA A 594 -16.21 19.21 2.98
C ALA A 594 -16.41 19.32 1.46
N GLY A 595 -17.31 18.52 0.91
CA GLY A 595 -17.65 18.57 -0.50
C GLY A 595 -19.13 18.42 -0.74
N ILE A 596 -19.64 19.10 -1.77
CA ILE A 596 -21.00 18.95 -2.27
C ILE A 596 -20.95 18.75 -3.78
N TYR A 597 -21.85 17.94 -4.32
CA TYR A 597 -21.94 17.71 -5.75
C TYR A 597 -23.37 17.50 -6.23
N ALA A 598 -23.55 17.78 -7.52
CA ALA A 598 -24.76 17.45 -8.24
C ALA A 598 -24.40 16.87 -9.61
N GLY A 599 -25.03 15.77 -9.97
CA GLY A 599 -24.84 15.09 -11.25
C GLY A 599 -26.18 14.87 -11.94
N TRP A 600 -26.28 15.25 -13.21
CA TRP A 600 -27.42 15.02 -14.06
C TRP A 600 -27.07 14.02 -15.16
N GLU A 601 -27.99 13.13 -15.45
CA GLU A 601 -27.86 12.10 -16.46
C GLU A 601 -29.19 11.94 -17.20
N GLN A 602 -29.16 11.82 -18.51
CA GLN A 602 -30.34 11.55 -19.31
C GLN A 602 -30.01 10.73 -20.55
N SER A 603 -30.87 9.75 -20.83
CA SER A 603 -30.83 8.95 -22.05
C SER A 603 -31.84 9.51 -23.09
N PHE A 604 -31.41 9.39 -24.34
CA PHE A 604 -32.18 9.78 -25.54
C PHE A 604 -32.07 8.66 -26.59
N LEU A 605 -32.86 8.73 -27.67
CA LEU A 605 -32.80 7.82 -28.81
C LEU A 605 -32.89 6.32 -28.35
N ASP A 606 -33.94 6.01 -27.60
CA ASP A 606 -34.19 4.69 -27.04
C ASP A 606 -32.96 4.11 -26.30
N GLU A 607 -32.38 4.93 -25.42
CA GLU A 607 -31.18 4.66 -24.62
C GLU A 607 -29.87 4.57 -25.43
N ASN A 608 -29.87 4.81 -26.73
CA ASN A 608 -28.65 4.76 -27.54
C ASN A 608 -27.76 6.01 -27.35
N LEU A 609 -28.28 7.11 -26.91
CA LEU A 609 -27.51 8.33 -26.57
C LEU A 609 -27.70 8.67 -25.11
N LYS A 610 -26.62 8.72 -24.36
CA LYS A 610 -26.59 9.10 -22.96
C LYS A 610 -25.72 10.34 -22.76
N LEU A 611 -26.29 11.36 -22.15
CA LEU A 611 -25.59 12.57 -21.75
C LEU A 611 -25.48 12.60 -20.23
N SER A 612 -24.34 13.04 -19.73
CA SER A 612 -24.16 13.30 -18.29
C SER A 612 -23.33 14.54 -18.06
N ALA A 613 -23.65 15.25 -16.97
CA ALA A 613 -22.90 16.39 -16.48
C ALA A 613 -22.86 16.34 -14.95
N THR A 614 -21.71 16.58 -14.36
CA THR A 614 -21.52 16.60 -12.90
C THR A 614 -20.68 17.81 -12.53
N GLY A 615 -21.09 18.49 -11.48
CA GLY A 615 -20.32 19.57 -10.86
C GLY A 615 -20.11 19.25 -9.38
N ARG A 616 -18.91 19.47 -8.89
CA ARG A 616 -18.53 19.28 -7.50
C ARG A 616 -17.75 20.46 -6.98
N VAL A 617 -18.00 20.85 -5.74
CA VAL A 617 -17.23 21.86 -5.02
C VAL A 617 -16.69 21.23 -3.74
N ASP A 618 -15.37 21.32 -3.56
CA ASP A 618 -14.67 20.83 -2.38
C ASP A 618 -13.94 21.96 -1.68
N LYS A 619 -13.99 21.97 -0.36
CA LYS A 619 -13.29 22.90 0.51
C LYS A 619 -12.48 22.13 1.55
N ASN A 620 -11.17 22.30 1.50
CA ASN A 620 -10.27 21.91 2.58
C ASN A 620 -10.10 23.09 3.56
N GLN A 621 -9.84 22.78 4.83
CA GLN A 621 -9.62 23.76 5.90
C GLN A 621 -8.61 24.84 5.49
N ASN A 622 -7.50 24.43 4.88
CA ASN A 622 -6.31 25.26 4.62
C ASN A 622 -6.26 25.86 3.21
N PHE A 623 -7.04 25.33 2.26
CA PHE A 623 -6.97 25.72 0.85
C PHE A 623 -8.28 26.35 0.36
N GLN A 624 -8.23 27.05 -0.75
CA GLN A 624 -9.41 27.64 -1.37
C GLN A 624 -10.39 26.55 -1.83
N ALA A 625 -11.66 26.95 -2.00
CA ALA A 625 -12.64 26.04 -2.59
C ALA A 625 -12.30 25.76 -4.06
N LEU A 626 -12.37 24.50 -4.42
CA LEU A 626 -12.04 23.99 -5.76
C LEU A 626 -13.30 23.44 -6.41
N VAL A 627 -13.45 23.67 -7.71
CA VAL A 627 -14.59 23.21 -8.51
C VAL A 627 -14.11 22.14 -9.49
N SER A 628 -14.80 21.00 -9.50
CA SER A 628 -14.49 19.88 -10.38
C SER A 628 -15.68 19.60 -11.31
N PRO A 629 -15.70 20.12 -12.55
CA PRO A 629 -16.69 19.77 -13.55
C PRO A 629 -16.32 18.46 -14.25
N ALA A 630 -17.36 17.71 -14.67
CA ALA A 630 -17.25 16.61 -15.61
C ALA A 630 -18.46 16.57 -16.53
N ALA A 631 -18.27 16.21 -17.79
CA ALA A 631 -19.33 16.00 -18.75
C ALA A 631 -18.99 14.83 -19.67
N SER A 632 -19.99 14.11 -20.13
CA SER A 632 -19.77 13.01 -21.06
C SER A 632 -20.94 12.79 -22.01
N VAL A 633 -20.59 12.20 -23.15
CA VAL A 633 -21.51 11.71 -24.17
C VAL A 633 -21.16 10.27 -24.45
N VAL A 634 -22.13 9.37 -24.34
CA VAL A 634 -22.00 7.96 -24.74
C VAL A 634 -23.04 7.70 -25.82
N TYR A 635 -22.59 7.31 -27.00
CA TYR A 635 -23.45 7.01 -28.13
C TYR A 635 -23.22 5.58 -28.62
N LYS A 636 -24.24 4.75 -28.52
CA LYS A 636 -24.28 3.40 -29.07
C LYS A 636 -24.81 3.44 -30.50
N ALA A 637 -23.87 3.49 -31.45
CA ALA A 637 -24.22 3.59 -32.87
C ALA A 637 -24.90 2.29 -33.40
N ASN A 638 -24.51 1.14 -32.86
CA ASN A 638 -25.11 -0.17 -33.09
C ASN A 638 -24.63 -1.16 -32.00
N GLU A 639 -25.00 -2.44 -32.10
CA GLU A 639 -24.64 -3.45 -31.10
C GLU A 639 -23.13 -3.65 -30.92
N ASN A 640 -22.33 -3.33 -31.93
CA ASN A 640 -20.88 -3.56 -31.95
C ASN A 640 -20.06 -2.26 -31.76
N HIS A 641 -20.68 -1.07 -31.81
CA HIS A 641 -19.96 0.20 -31.78
C HIS A 641 -20.57 1.16 -30.76
N THR A 642 -19.76 1.45 -29.73
CA THR A 642 -20.07 2.49 -28.73
C THR A 642 -19.00 3.56 -28.79
N LEU A 643 -19.41 4.81 -29.01
CA LEU A 643 -18.57 6.00 -29.00
C LEU A 643 -18.73 6.70 -27.66
N ARG A 644 -17.61 7.03 -27.02
CA ARG A 644 -17.61 7.77 -25.76
C ARG A 644 -16.70 8.98 -25.87
N PHE A 645 -17.22 10.09 -25.43
CA PHE A 645 -16.46 11.33 -25.22
C PHE A 645 -16.69 11.79 -23.79
N SER A 646 -15.63 12.02 -23.05
CA SER A 646 -15.69 12.52 -21.68
C SER A 646 -14.65 13.60 -21.45
N LEU A 647 -15.06 14.64 -20.72
CA LEU A 647 -14.20 15.69 -20.21
C LEU A 647 -14.40 15.72 -18.70
N SER A 648 -13.32 15.58 -17.96
CA SER A 648 -13.35 15.62 -16.49
C SER A 648 -12.12 16.33 -15.96
N SER A 649 -12.31 17.00 -14.84
CA SER A 649 -11.21 17.57 -14.05
C SER A 649 -10.90 16.69 -12.85
N ALA A 650 -9.66 16.73 -12.40
CA ALA A 650 -9.23 16.11 -11.17
C ALA A 650 -8.54 17.12 -10.26
N ILE A 651 -8.81 16.99 -8.98
CA ILE A 651 -8.15 17.74 -7.93
C ILE A 651 -7.63 16.78 -6.86
N ARG A 652 -6.52 17.16 -6.26
CA ARG A 652 -5.99 16.53 -5.06
C ARG A 652 -5.63 17.63 -4.08
N ASN A 653 -6.11 17.53 -2.87
CA ASN A 653 -5.58 18.36 -1.79
C ASN A 653 -4.17 17.89 -1.46
N PRO A 654 -3.26 18.78 -1.04
CA PRO A 654 -2.00 18.37 -0.43
C PRO A 654 -2.27 17.42 0.74
N THR A 655 -1.46 16.36 0.85
CA THR A 655 -1.57 15.38 1.95
C THR A 655 -1.25 16.03 3.30
N LEU A 656 -1.51 15.32 4.40
CA LEU A 656 -1.09 15.80 5.72
C LEU A 656 0.44 15.92 5.80
N ALA A 657 1.19 15.05 5.13
CA ALA A 657 2.64 15.15 5.03
C ALA A 657 3.05 16.42 4.24
N ASP A 658 2.44 16.69 3.09
CA ASP A 658 2.70 17.92 2.33
C ASP A 658 2.46 19.19 3.18
N GLN A 659 1.52 19.13 4.11
CA GLN A 659 1.10 20.28 4.93
C GLN A 659 1.88 20.42 6.25
N TYR A 660 2.13 19.31 6.97
CA TYR A 660 2.54 19.31 8.38
C TYR A 660 3.78 18.48 8.67
N LEU A 661 4.45 17.93 7.67
CA LEU A 661 5.66 17.13 7.86
C LEU A 661 6.68 17.89 8.72
N ASN A 662 7.30 17.19 9.63
CA ASN A 662 8.47 17.65 10.39
C ASN A 662 9.36 16.44 10.68
N TYR A 663 10.16 16.10 9.67
CA TYR A 663 10.93 14.86 9.66
C TYR A 663 12.42 15.15 9.54
N ASN A 664 13.15 14.85 10.60
CA ASN A 664 14.58 15.09 10.67
C ASN A 664 15.36 13.94 10.00
N VAL A 665 15.88 14.15 8.82
CA VAL A 665 16.71 13.19 8.07
C VAL A 665 18.20 13.30 8.39
N GLY A 666 18.56 13.82 9.58
CA GLY A 666 19.93 13.95 10.04
C GLY A 666 20.66 15.13 9.41
N ARG A 667 20.82 15.13 8.08
CA ARG A 667 21.47 16.22 7.30
C ARG A 667 20.55 17.39 7.02
N ALA A 668 19.22 17.20 7.12
CA ALA A 668 18.19 18.20 6.89
C ALA A 668 16.97 17.88 7.73
N VAL A 669 16.05 18.84 7.83
CA VAL A 669 14.70 18.62 8.34
C VAL A 669 13.74 18.85 7.18
N LEU A 670 12.98 17.82 6.84
CA LEU A 670 11.92 17.88 5.84
C LEU A 670 10.69 18.51 6.49
N LEU A 671 10.24 19.62 5.93
CA LEU A 671 9.12 20.38 6.48
C LEU A 671 7.95 20.41 5.51
N GLY A 672 6.74 20.21 6.03
CA GLY A 672 5.51 20.52 5.32
C GLY A 672 5.41 22.03 5.08
N ASN A 673 4.87 22.42 3.93
CA ASN A 673 4.90 23.82 3.48
C ASN A 673 3.52 24.50 3.53
N LEU A 674 2.74 24.27 4.58
CA LEU A 674 1.41 24.86 4.71
C LEU A 674 1.43 26.41 4.68
N ASN A 675 2.40 27.01 5.35
CA ASN A 675 2.49 28.47 5.52
C ASN A 675 3.50 29.13 4.58
N GLY A 676 4.19 28.36 3.75
CA GLY A 676 5.32 28.84 2.95
C GLY A 676 6.56 29.11 3.81
N PHE A 677 7.66 29.43 3.15
CA PHE A 677 8.91 29.85 3.78
C PHE A 677 9.34 31.18 3.15
N ASP A 678 9.43 32.22 3.97
CA ASP A 678 9.70 33.57 3.46
C ASP A 678 11.19 33.91 3.32
N SER A 679 12.07 33.11 3.91
CA SER A 679 13.52 33.33 3.87
C SER A 679 14.28 32.00 3.85
N LEU A 680 14.59 31.50 2.68
CA LEU A 680 15.53 30.41 2.49
C LEU A 680 16.88 30.99 2.05
N VAL A 681 17.93 30.59 2.76
CA VAL A 681 19.30 30.92 2.36
C VAL A 681 19.63 30.07 1.16
N THR A 682 20.03 30.69 0.08
CA THR A 682 20.46 30.02 -1.16
C THR A 682 21.95 29.69 -1.11
N ILE A 683 22.38 28.77 -1.98
CA ILE A 683 23.81 28.50 -2.20
C ILE A 683 24.54 29.76 -2.60
N ASP A 684 23.88 30.71 -3.25
CA ASP A 684 24.47 32.00 -3.66
C ASP A 684 24.88 32.88 -2.47
N ASN A 685 24.33 32.63 -1.29
CA ASN A 685 24.65 33.35 -0.05
C ASN A 685 25.78 32.68 0.77
N ILE A 686 26.46 31.68 0.24
CA ILE A 686 27.53 30.97 0.96
C ILE A 686 28.70 31.93 1.32
N ALA A 687 29.00 32.87 0.47
CA ALA A 687 30.03 33.87 0.72
C ALA A 687 29.65 34.78 1.90
N ASP A 688 28.40 35.19 1.99
CA ASP A 688 27.87 35.99 3.08
C ASP A 688 27.85 35.18 4.43
N TYR A 689 27.51 33.91 4.36
CA TYR A 689 27.61 33.04 5.52
C TYR A 689 29.05 32.87 6.01
N LEU A 690 29.97 32.61 5.10
CA LEU A 690 31.40 32.47 5.45
C LEU A 690 32.00 33.78 5.93
N GLY A 691 31.47 34.94 5.51
CA GLY A 691 31.85 36.26 5.98
C GLY A 691 31.38 36.58 7.41
N LYS A 692 30.38 35.85 7.94
CA LYS A 692 29.89 36.04 9.32
C LYS A 692 30.89 35.52 10.35
N PRO A 693 31.02 36.17 11.54
CA PRO A 693 31.74 35.61 12.69
C PRO A 693 31.22 34.19 13.04
N ALA A 694 32.10 33.31 13.48
CA ALA A 694 31.76 31.91 13.75
C ALA A 694 30.59 31.73 14.77
N ASN A 695 30.43 32.64 15.72
CA ASN A 695 29.37 32.68 16.70
C ASN A 695 28.01 33.18 16.17
N GLU A 696 28.00 33.73 14.96
CA GLU A 696 26.81 34.22 14.25
C GLU A 696 26.36 33.30 13.11
N ARG A 697 27.13 32.24 12.85
CA ARG A 697 26.80 31.20 11.86
C ARG A 697 25.83 30.23 12.47
N LEU A 698 24.61 30.26 11.99
CA LEU A 698 23.60 29.31 12.43
C LEU A 698 23.68 28.05 11.54
N SER A 699 23.54 26.87 12.12
CA SER A 699 23.61 25.60 11.38
C SER A 699 22.51 25.45 10.30
N HIS A 700 21.41 26.20 10.44
CA HIS A 700 20.33 26.23 9.46
C HIS A 700 20.60 27.20 8.30
N ASP A 701 21.69 27.98 8.33
CA ASP A 701 22.09 28.86 7.24
C ASP A 701 22.74 28.09 6.06
N PHE A 702 22.93 26.77 6.18
CA PHE A 702 23.49 25.89 5.16
C PHE A 702 22.48 24.87 4.64
N GLY A 703 22.48 24.66 3.32
CA GLY A 703 21.77 23.54 2.70
C GLY A 703 20.32 23.81 2.32
N TYR A 704 19.88 25.06 2.33
CA TYR A 704 18.53 25.40 1.90
C TYR A 704 18.47 25.65 0.39
N PHE A 705 17.42 25.12 -0.24
CA PHE A 705 17.14 25.34 -1.65
C PHE A 705 16.55 26.73 -1.87
N ASN A 706 16.77 27.29 -3.06
CA ASN A 706 16.15 28.54 -3.46
C ASN A 706 14.62 28.44 -3.42
N VAL A 707 13.96 29.35 -2.71
CA VAL A 707 12.49 29.42 -2.62
C VAL A 707 11.85 29.53 -4.01
N ASP A 708 12.47 30.28 -4.91
CA ASP A 708 11.98 30.50 -6.27
C ASP A 708 11.99 29.20 -7.11
N ALA A 709 12.83 28.23 -6.75
CA ALA A 709 12.85 26.89 -7.37
C ALA A 709 11.79 25.94 -6.81
N ILE A 710 11.21 26.25 -5.66
CA ILE A 710 10.25 25.38 -4.95
C ILE A 710 8.81 25.90 -5.07
N ARG A 711 8.62 27.19 -5.31
CA ARG A 711 7.30 27.79 -5.55
C ARG A 711 6.98 27.70 -7.05
N PRO A 712 6.02 26.89 -7.47
CA PRO A 712 5.42 27.13 -8.78
C PRO A 712 4.74 28.49 -8.74
N GLU A 713 5.02 29.34 -9.71
CA GLU A 713 4.31 30.60 -9.95
C GLU A 713 2.78 30.39 -10.10
#